data_b8fa6ea1c0b1dd460aaa84cb1b0a865d
#
_entry.id   b8fa6ea1c0b1dd460aaa84cb1b0a865d
#
_cell.length_a   1.000
_cell.length_b   1.000
_cell.length_c   1.000
_cell.angle_alpha   90.00
_cell.angle_beta   90.00
_cell.angle_gamma   90.00
#
_symmetry.space_group_name_H-M   'P 1'
#
loop_
_entity.id
_entity.type
_entity.pdbx_description
1 polymer ?
#
loop_
_entity_poly.entity_id
_entity_poly.type
_entity_poly.pdbx_seq_one_letter_code
_entity_poly.pdbx_strand_id
1 'polypeptide(L)'
;FMNKVFKVVYSKSKGCYVVVPETAKNNNGKKKVLASVLAGLAVAGAMGGIAPQQAMADADYGNSHVNVWANTAPDGSNGKNDAGQNSIVVGYQNKTDHTAGNDGKVAIGAKNSATGNSAMAMGNRNVANGGAATAIGAGNESTAATTLTVGNKNNANAENAIAIGAYNNQNWTHGSWQTTPKPAGAYSLAIGNFNDALGSRATAVGAFNTAKGEWATAIGASTVASGNGDVAIGDTSKTNATGVGHAVAVGWHAETGAANAVAVGPSALASGKNSVSVGTNNNSRVQDTVTMGQDNDAKTMGGIAIGKNNMVDSTNGGTNFAETADENSQIAIGRDNTATHLDTIAIGRETHATGSGATVIGARAEASGNNSIAIGQSGKNSPRVIASGENTIAVGMQSQAAGASGIAIGAASNSTGDYAVAMGRLSRASAKNATALGNEARATFETGVALGSNSITTSDKGVVGYNPSDLHNRKYTNLQGNVQTATHAAVSIGADENMTRQLTGLAAGTKDTDAVNVAQLKNVGVAVTGNTGSSDFLTDGGKLNVRGEGRVSVAASDDGAKDSKLTLKFDDTNLVKAGRNVTVDTSVKDGKTTYTINAADTAAKYDFLTNATANGGKVDGTAKPATVQSGTTVNYAAGKNLTVKQDIETSLGQQTYTYSLNKDLKEITSITNNGGPTM
;
A
#
# COMPACT_ATOMS: atom_id res chain seq x y z
N PHE A 1 19.76 -5.84 40.52
CA PHE A 1 19.47 -7.03 39.72
C PHE A 1 19.80 -8.27 40.57
N MET A 2 18.77 -8.92 41.16
CA MET A 2 18.98 -10.21 41.86
C MET A 2 18.98 -11.31 40.80
N ASN A 3 20.12 -11.93 40.58
CA ASN A 3 20.22 -13.15 39.80
C ASN A 3 19.45 -14.26 40.52
N LYS A 4 18.36 -14.72 39.93
CA LYS A 4 17.65 -15.91 40.41
C LYS A 4 18.45 -17.14 39.96
N VAL A 5 19.10 -17.82 40.91
CA VAL A 5 19.81 -19.05 40.64
C VAL A 5 18.82 -20.22 40.71
N PHE A 6 18.82 -21.05 39.70
CA PHE A 6 17.99 -22.25 39.60
C PHE A 6 18.89 -23.49 39.53
N LYS A 7 18.41 -24.60 40.08
CA LYS A 7 19.07 -25.90 39.94
C LYS A 7 18.21 -26.89 39.21
N VAL A 8 18.81 -27.81 38.53
CA VAL A 8 18.12 -28.91 37.84
C VAL A 8 18.10 -30.13 38.76
N VAL A 9 16.89 -30.62 39.05
CA VAL A 9 16.68 -31.76 39.93
C VAL A 9 15.88 -32.82 39.18
N TYR A 10 16.26 -34.09 39.31
CA TYR A 10 15.49 -35.18 38.72
C TYR A 10 14.23 -35.46 39.55
N SER A 11 13.05 -35.29 38.97
CA SER A 11 11.79 -35.59 39.61
C SER A 11 11.40 -37.06 39.39
N LYS A 12 11.51 -37.89 40.41
CA LYS A 12 11.09 -39.30 40.33
C LYS A 12 9.60 -39.48 40.03
N SER A 13 8.78 -38.53 40.41
CA SER A 13 7.31 -38.61 40.17
C SER A 13 6.93 -38.23 38.72
N LYS A 14 7.77 -37.48 38.04
CA LYS A 14 7.54 -37.08 36.64
C LYS A 14 8.46 -37.78 35.66
N GLY A 15 9.44 -38.55 36.13
CA GLY A 15 10.39 -39.27 35.30
C GLY A 15 11.33 -38.38 34.44
N CYS A 16 11.51 -37.10 34.79
CA CYS A 16 12.31 -36.15 34.04
C CYS A 16 13.03 -35.16 34.92
N TYR A 17 14.02 -34.46 34.36
CA TYR A 17 14.70 -33.35 35.04
C TYR A 17 13.82 -32.09 35.02
N VAL A 18 13.68 -31.42 36.15
CA VAL A 18 12.92 -30.17 36.29
C VAL A 18 13.82 -29.08 36.87
N VAL A 19 13.65 -27.86 36.40
CA VAL A 19 14.35 -26.69 36.92
C VAL A 19 13.55 -26.12 38.09
N VAL A 20 14.22 -26.03 39.24
CA VAL A 20 13.62 -25.51 40.47
C VAL A 20 14.46 -24.40 41.07
N PRO A 21 13.88 -23.43 41.82
CA PRO A 21 14.68 -22.45 42.56
C PRO A 21 15.65 -23.16 43.52
N GLU A 22 16.85 -22.61 43.67
CA GLU A 22 17.90 -23.21 44.51
C GLU A 22 17.48 -23.39 45.99
N THR A 23 16.48 -22.61 46.43
CA THR A 23 15.88 -22.69 47.77
C THR A 23 14.88 -23.81 47.96
N ALA A 24 14.54 -24.56 46.89
CA ALA A 24 13.58 -25.67 47.00
C ALA A 24 14.20 -26.83 47.77
N LYS A 25 13.71 -27.08 48.97
CA LYS A 25 14.12 -28.24 49.82
C LYS A 25 13.46 -29.51 49.31
N ASN A 26 14.24 -30.57 49.23
CA ASN A 26 13.75 -31.91 48.90
C ASN A 26 12.99 -32.49 50.09
N ASN A 27 11.68 -32.43 50.08
CA ASN A 27 10.84 -33.07 51.11
C ASN A 27 10.73 -34.59 50.83
N ASN A 28 11.74 -35.34 51.22
CA ASN A 28 11.60 -36.78 51.41
C ASN A 28 10.86 -37.06 52.75
N GLY A 29 9.62 -36.69 52.82
CA GLY A 29 8.75 -36.95 53.98
C GLY A 29 7.86 -38.15 53.75
N LYS A 30 8.32 -39.30 54.16
CA LYS A 30 7.50 -40.50 54.33
C LYS A 30 6.40 -40.25 55.35
N LYS A 31 5.14 -40.57 54.94
CA LYS A 31 4.07 -41.04 55.84
C LYS A 31 3.79 -40.20 57.12
N LYS A 32 3.01 -39.14 56.97
CA LYS A 32 2.16 -38.57 58.05
C LYS A 32 0.95 -37.86 57.51
N VAL A 33 0.18 -38.43 56.59
CA VAL A 33 -1.02 -37.84 56.10
C VAL A 33 -2.26 -38.28 56.90
N LEU A 34 -2.12 -39.27 57.73
CA LEU A 34 -3.25 -39.76 58.57
C LEU A 34 -3.34 -39.10 59.96
N ALA A 35 -2.31 -38.41 60.42
CA ALA A 35 -2.32 -37.78 61.75
C ALA A 35 -2.72 -36.28 61.73
N SER A 36 -2.65 -35.61 60.59
CA SER A 36 -3.01 -34.19 60.45
C SER A 36 -4.50 -33.96 60.18
N VAL A 37 -5.24 -34.96 59.73
CA VAL A 37 -6.69 -34.88 59.59
C VAL A 37 -7.38 -35.00 60.97
N LEU A 38 -6.79 -35.73 61.90
CA LEU A 38 -7.31 -35.78 63.29
C LEU A 38 -6.88 -34.57 64.14
N ALA A 39 -5.77 -33.90 63.84
CA ALA A 39 -5.37 -32.67 64.53
C ALA A 39 -6.15 -31.43 64.08
N GLY A 40 -6.67 -31.41 62.84
CA GLY A 40 -7.54 -30.35 62.32
C GLY A 40 -8.94 -30.37 62.97
N LEU A 41 -9.39 -31.47 63.45
CA LEU A 41 -10.68 -31.53 64.15
C LEU A 41 -10.60 -30.98 65.60
N ALA A 42 -9.41 -30.82 66.19
CA ALA A 42 -9.26 -30.26 67.54
C ALA A 42 -9.19 -28.71 67.56
N VAL A 43 -8.92 -28.02 66.40
CA VAL A 43 -8.82 -26.56 66.34
C VAL A 43 -10.16 -25.88 66.02
N ALA A 44 -11.13 -26.57 65.48
CA ALA A 44 -12.47 -25.99 65.22
C ALA A 44 -13.31 -25.79 66.52
N GLY A 45 -12.79 -26.26 67.67
CA GLY A 45 -13.47 -26.09 68.97
C GLY A 45 -13.04 -24.85 69.81
N ALA A 46 -12.14 -24.00 69.28
CA ALA A 46 -11.50 -22.94 70.11
C ALA A 46 -12.01 -21.49 69.79
N MET A 47 -13.09 -21.31 69.03
CA MET A 47 -13.68 -19.99 68.89
C MET A 47 -15.15 -19.99 69.38
N GLY A 48 -15.33 -19.69 70.63
CA GLY A 48 -16.61 -19.48 71.27
C GLY A 48 -16.77 -20.37 72.50
N GLY A 49 -16.57 -19.82 73.66
CA GLY A 49 -16.63 -20.48 74.97
C GLY A 49 -17.82 -21.40 75.21
N ILE A 50 -17.63 -22.64 74.86
CA ILE A 50 -18.52 -23.76 75.24
C ILE A 50 -17.62 -24.84 75.85
N ALA A 51 -17.89 -25.21 77.08
CA ALA A 51 -17.26 -26.33 77.74
C ALA A 51 -17.30 -27.57 76.86
N PRO A 52 -16.26 -28.45 76.85
CA PRO A 52 -16.27 -29.64 76.02
C PRO A 52 -17.39 -30.56 76.55
N GLN A 53 -18.50 -30.53 75.83
CA GLN A 53 -19.54 -31.52 76.04
C GLN A 53 -19.06 -32.86 75.48
N GLN A 54 -19.22 -33.93 76.30
CA GLN A 54 -18.83 -35.29 75.94
C GLN A 54 -19.42 -35.66 74.56
N ALA A 55 -18.58 -35.98 73.62
CA ALA A 55 -19.01 -36.61 72.39
C ALA A 55 -19.49 -38.02 72.70
N MET A 56 -20.77 -38.30 72.47
CA MET A 56 -21.32 -39.64 72.57
C MET A 56 -21.07 -40.32 71.19
N ALA A 57 -20.38 -41.47 71.21
CA ALA A 57 -20.24 -42.35 70.09
C ALA A 57 -21.28 -43.50 70.31
N ASP A 58 -22.22 -43.60 69.37
CA ASP A 58 -23.14 -44.75 69.32
C ASP A 58 -22.61 -45.73 68.25
N ALA A 59 -22.08 -46.84 68.66
CA ALA A 59 -21.63 -47.93 67.76
C ALA A 59 -22.66 -49.03 67.78
N ASP A 60 -23.58 -48.97 66.78
CA ASP A 60 -24.53 -50.09 66.57
C ASP A 60 -23.85 -51.13 65.65
N TYR A 61 -23.60 -52.35 66.23
CA TYR A 61 -22.89 -53.45 65.59
C TYR A 61 -23.70 -54.19 64.50
N GLY A 62 -24.83 -53.64 64.06
CA GLY A 62 -25.65 -54.24 63.02
C GLY A 62 -25.51 -53.59 61.61
N ASN A 63 -25.13 -52.34 61.53
CA ASN A 63 -24.99 -51.59 60.29
C ASN A 63 -23.74 -50.75 60.42
N SER A 64 -22.75 -50.94 59.60
CA SER A 64 -21.43 -50.34 59.63
C SER A 64 -21.43 -48.80 59.51
N HIS A 65 -21.89 -48.10 60.59
CA HIS A 65 -21.85 -46.62 60.61
C HIS A 65 -21.11 -46.10 61.84
N VAL A 66 -20.51 -44.92 61.71
CA VAL A 66 -19.88 -44.17 62.83
C VAL A 66 -20.71 -42.91 63.07
N ASN A 67 -21.38 -42.83 64.22
CA ASN A 67 -22.19 -41.69 64.62
C ASN A 67 -21.61 -41.01 65.85
N VAL A 68 -21.10 -39.81 65.74
CA VAL A 68 -20.58 -38.97 66.83
C VAL A 68 -21.36 -37.68 66.86
N TRP A 69 -22.10 -37.41 67.91
CA TRP A 69 -22.96 -36.22 67.98
C TRP A 69 -22.79 -35.44 69.30
N ALA A 70 -23.07 -34.14 69.26
CA ALA A 70 -23.10 -33.25 70.41
C ALA A 70 -24.53 -33.24 71.00
N ASN A 71 -24.64 -33.37 72.31
CA ASN A 71 -25.95 -33.61 73.00
C ASN A 71 -26.87 -32.39 73.00
N THR A 72 -26.40 -31.17 72.89
CA THR A 72 -27.21 -29.93 72.81
C THR A 72 -26.55 -28.87 71.98
N ALA A 73 -27.35 -28.09 71.22
CA ALA A 73 -26.91 -26.89 70.55
C ALA A 73 -26.80 -25.71 71.51
N PRO A 74 -26.07 -24.64 71.19
CA PRO A 74 -26.05 -23.39 71.98
C PRO A 74 -27.41 -22.75 72.15
N ASP A 75 -28.37 -23.04 71.29
CA ASP A 75 -29.75 -22.57 71.32
C ASP A 75 -30.75 -23.51 72.07
N GLY A 76 -30.25 -24.56 72.72
CA GLY A 76 -31.05 -25.52 73.45
C GLY A 76 -31.78 -26.53 72.55
N SER A 77 -31.60 -26.56 71.27
CA SER A 77 -32.24 -27.55 70.36
C SER A 77 -31.55 -28.89 70.41
N ASN A 78 -32.27 -29.96 70.05
CA ASN A 78 -31.77 -31.32 70.03
C ASN A 78 -30.70 -31.50 68.94
N GLY A 79 -29.46 -31.77 69.35
CA GLY A 79 -28.31 -31.89 68.46
C GLY A 79 -28.12 -33.25 67.78
N LYS A 80 -29.12 -34.12 67.86
CA LYS A 80 -29.00 -35.48 67.36
C LYS A 80 -28.82 -35.56 65.87
N ASN A 81 -27.85 -36.37 65.45
CA ASN A 81 -27.65 -36.71 64.03
C ASN A 81 -28.66 -37.81 63.61
N ASP A 82 -29.02 -37.76 62.33
CA ASP A 82 -29.84 -38.82 61.68
C ASP A 82 -28.91 -39.63 60.75
N ALA A 83 -28.41 -40.78 61.22
CA ALA A 83 -27.41 -41.59 60.55
C ALA A 83 -28.01 -42.80 59.88
N GLY A 84 -27.82 -42.87 58.52
CA GLY A 84 -28.18 -44.10 57.75
C GLY A 84 -27.10 -45.16 57.80
N GLN A 85 -27.36 -46.30 57.15
CA GLN A 85 -26.43 -47.44 57.10
C GLN A 85 -25.15 -47.09 56.40
N ASN A 86 -24.03 -47.74 56.79
CA ASN A 86 -22.70 -47.57 56.18
C ASN A 86 -22.25 -46.10 56.10
N SER A 87 -22.59 -45.28 57.10
CA SER A 87 -22.26 -43.82 57.07
C SER A 87 -21.33 -43.38 58.20
N ILE A 88 -20.63 -42.28 57.98
CA ILE A 88 -19.87 -41.54 58.98
C ILE A 88 -20.62 -40.23 59.26
N VAL A 89 -21.13 -40.06 60.46
CA VAL A 89 -21.84 -38.86 60.88
C VAL A 89 -21.22 -38.30 62.15
N VAL A 90 -20.65 -37.07 62.03
CA VAL A 90 -19.96 -36.43 63.16
C VAL A 90 -20.45 -35.02 63.34
N GLY A 91 -20.92 -34.62 64.54
CA GLY A 91 -21.29 -33.25 64.86
C GLY A 91 -22.75 -33.04 65.21
N TYR A 92 -23.38 -31.96 64.73
CA TYR A 92 -24.68 -31.48 65.17
C TYR A 92 -25.74 -31.50 64.06
N GLN A 93 -26.90 -32.19 64.26
CA GLN A 93 -28.01 -32.25 63.31
C GLN A 93 -27.64 -32.60 61.86
N ASN A 94 -26.63 -33.45 61.69
CA ASN A 94 -26.27 -33.96 60.36
C ASN A 94 -27.22 -35.11 59.96
N LYS A 95 -27.48 -35.27 58.67
CA LYS A 95 -28.36 -36.28 58.12
C LYS A 95 -27.70 -37.11 57.03
N THR A 96 -27.84 -38.44 57.08
CA THR A 96 -27.57 -39.36 55.98
C THR A 96 -28.83 -40.20 55.70
N ASP A 97 -28.98 -40.63 54.47
CA ASP A 97 -30.17 -41.42 54.07
C ASP A 97 -30.16 -42.86 54.66
N HIS A 98 -31.31 -43.38 55.03
CA HIS A 98 -31.52 -44.75 55.54
C HIS A 98 -31.79 -45.77 54.43
N THR A 99 -31.72 -45.39 53.14
CA THR A 99 -32.07 -46.32 52.07
C THR A 99 -31.02 -47.44 51.95
N ALA A 100 -31.50 -48.69 52.02
CA ALA A 100 -30.65 -49.90 51.92
C ALA A 100 -29.94 -49.95 50.56
N GLY A 101 -28.64 -50.26 50.54
CA GLY A 101 -27.86 -50.39 49.33
C GLY A 101 -27.05 -49.11 48.93
N ASN A 102 -27.12 -48.03 49.68
CA ASN A 102 -26.40 -46.81 49.48
C ASN A 102 -25.24 -46.73 50.48
N ASP A 103 -24.00 -47.06 50.02
CA ASP A 103 -22.82 -47.18 50.87
C ASP A 103 -21.96 -45.93 50.89
N GLY A 104 -21.20 -45.74 52.00
CA GLY A 104 -20.09 -44.82 52.07
C GLY A 104 -20.43 -43.32 52.25
N LYS A 105 -21.55 -42.96 52.86
CA LYS A 105 -21.95 -41.55 53.10
C LYS A 105 -21.18 -40.94 54.26
N VAL A 106 -20.79 -39.64 54.10
CA VAL A 106 -20.06 -38.89 55.14
C VAL A 106 -20.73 -37.55 55.39
N ALA A 107 -21.16 -37.31 56.65
CA ALA A 107 -21.68 -36.00 57.08
C ALA A 107 -20.94 -35.52 58.35
N ILE A 108 -20.14 -34.49 58.24
CA ILE A 108 -19.27 -33.98 59.33
C ILE A 108 -19.51 -32.48 59.52
N GLY A 109 -19.83 -32.07 60.76
CA GLY A 109 -19.99 -30.67 61.15
C GLY A 109 -21.41 -30.39 61.69
N ALA A 110 -22.12 -29.36 61.17
CA ALA A 110 -23.43 -28.98 61.64
C ALA A 110 -24.46 -28.85 60.52
N LYS A 111 -25.62 -29.50 60.68
CA LYS A 111 -26.76 -29.41 59.76
C LYS A 111 -26.46 -29.82 58.33
N ASN A 112 -25.49 -30.72 58.10
CA ASN A 112 -25.16 -31.23 56.79
C ASN A 112 -26.10 -32.39 56.40
N SER A 113 -26.41 -32.49 55.11
CA SER A 113 -27.21 -33.60 54.56
C SER A 113 -26.43 -34.35 53.48
N ALA A 114 -26.07 -35.61 53.70
CA ALA A 114 -25.42 -36.48 52.70
C ALA A 114 -26.34 -37.66 52.42
N THR A 115 -27.20 -37.55 51.41
CA THR A 115 -28.23 -38.55 51.11
C THR A 115 -27.97 -39.36 49.84
N GLY A 116 -27.09 -38.88 48.96
CA GLY A 116 -26.68 -39.64 47.78
C GLY A 116 -25.76 -40.83 48.10
N ASN A 117 -25.70 -41.83 47.23
CA ASN A 117 -24.75 -42.93 47.35
C ASN A 117 -23.30 -42.41 47.32
N SER A 118 -22.48 -42.82 48.30
CA SER A 118 -21.08 -42.32 48.45
C SER A 118 -20.95 -40.77 48.56
N ALA A 119 -22.01 -40.09 49.00
CA ALA A 119 -22.02 -38.63 49.12
C ALA A 119 -21.26 -38.15 50.35
N MET A 120 -20.65 -36.99 50.28
CA MET A 120 -19.88 -36.36 51.36
C MET A 120 -20.35 -34.89 51.58
N ALA A 121 -20.79 -34.57 52.81
CA ALA A 121 -21.14 -33.24 53.25
C ALA A 121 -20.35 -32.84 54.49
N MET A 122 -19.46 -31.85 54.40
CA MET A 122 -18.57 -31.43 55.49
C MET A 122 -18.63 -29.93 55.75
N GLY A 123 -18.90 -29.54 57.00
CA GLY A 123 -18.96 -28.13 57.41
C GLY A 123 -20.29 -27.72 58.00
N ASN A 124 -20.97 -26.68 57.45
CA ASN A 124 -22.24 -26.20 57.99
C ASN A 124 -23.34 -26.11 56.92
N ARG A 125 -24.46 -26.74 57.10
CA ARG A 125 -25.65 -26.70 56.20
C ARG A 125 -25.33 -27.08 54.74
N ASN A 126 -24.40 -27.97 54.49
CA ASN A 126 -24.13 -28.47 53.16
C ASN A 126 -25.11 -29.62 52.80
N VAL A 127 -25.46 -29.66 51.52
CA VAL A 127 -26.34 -30.70 50.95
C VAL A 127 -25.58 -31.47 49.87
N ALA A 128 -25.45 -32.78 50.03
CA ALA A 128 -24.85 -33.67 49.03
C ALA A 128 -25.85 -34.83 48.77
N ASN A 129 -26.76 -34.62 47.82
CA ASN A 129 -27.84 -35.55 47.51
C ASN A 129 -27.55 -36.43 46.28
N GLY A 130 -26.64 -36.03 45.40
CA GLY A 130 -26.26 -36.81 44.23
C GLY A 130 -25.37 -38.00 44.58
N GLY A 131 -25.36 -39.05 43.76
CA GLY A 131 -24.44 -40.19 43.89
C GLY A 131 -22.98 -39.69 43.74
N ALA A 132 -22.10 -40.03 44.69
CA ALA A 132 -20.71 -39.53 44.76
C ALA A 132 -20.59 -37.99 44.84
N ALA A 133 -21.64 -37.29 45.23
CA ALA A 133 -21.63 -35.84 45.40
C ALA A 133 -20.81 -35.42 46.63
N THR A 134 -20.05 -34.34 46.53
CA THR A 134 -19.24 -33.80 47.61
C THR A 134 -19.57 -32.32 47.85
N ALA A 135 -19.92 -31.96 49.07
CA ALA A 135 -20.18 -30.58 49.50
C ALA A 135 -19.38 -30.23 50.76
N ILE A 136 -18.43 -29.31 50.65
CA ILE A 136 -17.50 -28.91 51.72
C ILE A 136 -17.56 -27.41 51.97
N GLY A 137 -17.80 -26.99 53.21
CA GLY A 137 -17.83 -25.59 53.61
C GLY A 137 -19.12 -25.16 54.26
N ALA A 138 -19.82 -24.12 53.78
CA ALA A 138 -21.06 -23.64 54.38
C ALA A 138 -22.16 -23.43 53.34
N GLY A 139 -23.30 -24.08 53.50
CA GLY A 139 -24.49 -23.89 52.67
C GLY A 139 -24.31 -24.29 51.20
N ASN A 140 -23.36 -25.18 50.89
CA ASN A 140 -23.16 -25.69 49.54
C ASN A 140 -24.20 -26.76 49.17
N GLU A 141 -24.61 -26.84 47.92
CA GLU A 141 -25.58 -27.79 47.39
C GLU A 141 -24.96 -28.58 46.21
N SER A 142 -24.71 -29.87 46.43
CA SER A 142 -24.25 -30.87 45.44
C SER A 142 -25.39 -31.88 45.24
N THR A 143 -26.28 -31.62 44.30
CA THR A 143 -27.56 -32.36 44.21
C THR A 143 -27.62 -33.39 43.08
N ALA A 144 -26.73 -33.29 42.09
CA ALA A 144 -26.62 -34.27 41.01
C ALA A 144 -25.42 -35.21 41.20
N ALA A 145 -25.32 -36.26 40.39
CA ALA A 145 -24.29 -37.27 40.49
C ALA A 145 -22.89 -36.69 40.21
N THR A 146 -21.88 -37.14 40.98
CA THR A 146 -20.46 -36.82 40.84
C THR A 146 -20.14 -35.32 40.92
N THR A 147 -20.96 -34.55 41.61
CA THR A 147 -20.79 -33.11 41.77
C THR A 147 -19.83 -32.75 42.90
N LEU A 148 -19.13 -31.63 42.77
CA LEU A 148 -18.25 -31.09 43.81
C LEU A 148 -18.60 -29.62 44.09
N THR A 149 -18.93 -29.30 45.34
CA THR A 149 -19.03 -27.92 45.83
C THR A 149 -18.08 -27.73 47.00
N VAL A 150 -17.26 -26.64 46.94
CA VAL A 150 -16.33 -26.28 48.03
C VAL A 150 -16.41 -24.80 48.30
N GLY A 151 -16.66 -24.41 49.57
CA GLY A 151 -16.66 -23.01 49.98
C GLY A 151 -17.98 -22.59 50.61
N ASN A 152 -18.60 -21.50 50.08
CA ASN A 152 -19.82 -20.94 50.69
C ASN A 152 -20.95 -20.78 49.67
N LYS A 153 -22.10 -21.42 49.93
CA LYS A 153 -23.31 -21.27 49.13
C LYS A 153 -23.11 -21.53 47.63
N ASN A 154 -22.28 -22.48 47.26
CA ASN A 154 -22.12 -22.94 45.87
C ASN A 154 -23.20 -23.97 45.51
N ASN A 155 -23.61 -23.99 44.26
CA ASN A 155 -24.58 -24.95 43.73
C ASN A 155 -24.04 -25.76 42.56
N ALA A 156 -24.11 -27.08 42.64
CA ALA A 156 -23.79 -28.01 41.55
C ALA A 156 -24.96 -29.00 41.42
N ASN A 157 -25.93 -28.69 40.57
CA ASN A 157 -27.17 -29.47 40.40
C ASN A 157 -27.26 -30.21 39.06
N ALA A 158 -26.17 -30.30 38.33
CA ALA A 158 -26.06 -31.11 37.12
C ALA A 158 -24.89 -32.09 37.26
N GLU A 159 -24.97 -33.20 36.53
CA GLU A 159 -23.99 -34.29 36.57
C GLU A 159 -22.54 -33.78 36.29
N ASN A 160 -21.61 -34.23 37.14
CA ASN A 160 -20.18 -33.88 37.06
C ASN A 160 -19.87 -32.37 37.16
N ALA A 161 -20.81 -31.54 37.62
CA ALA A 161 -20.58 -30.12 37.80
C ALA A 161 -19.71 -29.86 39.04
N ILE A 162 -18.83 -28.86 38.93
CA ILE A 162 -17.91 -28.42 39.99
C ILE A 162 -18.16 -26.93 40.28
N ALA A 163 -18.34 -26.56 41.56
CA ALA A 163 -18.48 -25.19 42.02
C ALA A 163 -17.60 -24.95 43.26
N ILE A 164 -16.55 -24.11 43.12
CA ILE A 164 -15.55 -23.85 44.16
C ILE A 164 -15.47 -22.34 44.43
N GLY A 165 -15.61 -21.93 45.68
CA GLY A 165 -15.53 -20.53 46.09
C GLY A 165 -16.78 -20.05 46.82
N ALA A 166 -17.46 -19.01 46.36
CA ALA A 166 -18.67 -18.53 47.01
C ALA A 166 -19.76 -18.13 46.03
N TYR A 167 -20.99 -18.51 46.33
CA TYR A 167 -22.19 -18.11 45.57
C TYR A 167 -22.18 -18.48 44.09
N ASN A 168 -21.39 -19.47 43.67
CA ASN A 168 -21.39 -19.92 42.28
C ASN A 168 -22.70 -20.66 41.92
N ASN A 169 -23.22 -20.42 40.71
CA ASN A 169 -24.49 -20.94 40.20
C ASN A 169 -25.69 -20.60 41.12
N GLN A 170 -25.75 -19.34 41.61
CA GLN A 170 -26.81 -18.84 42.47
C GLN A 170 -27.44 -17.58 41.89
N ASN A 171 -28.78 -17.45 42.01
CA ASN A 171 -29.44 -16.18 41.75
C ASN A 171 -29.18 -15.25 42.93
N TRP A 172 -28.50 -14.15 42.64
CA TRP A 172 -28.31 -13.07 43.61
C TRP A 172 -29.21 -11.89 43.23
N THR A 173 -30.06 -11.46 44.15
CA THR A 173 -30.88 -10.27 43.99
C THR A 173 -30.28 -9.17 44.89
N HIS A 174 -29.91 -8.06 44.34
CA HIS A 174 -29.38 -6.93 45.11
C HIS A 174 -30.31 -6.54 46.29
N GLY A 175 -29.77 -6.57 47.47
CA GLY A 175 -30.54 -6.28 48.71
C GLY A 175 -31.25 -7.46 49.36
N SER A 176 -31.22 -8.67 48.80
CA SER A 176 -31.76 -9.91 49.40
C SER A 176 -30.66 -10.93 49.61
N TRP A 177 -30.49 -11.42 50.82
CA TRP A 177 -29.59 -12.54 51.15
C TRP A 177 -30.18 -13.91 50.80
N GLN A 178 -31.34 -13.92 50.15
CA GLN A 178 -31.94 -15.17 49.65
C GLN A 178 -31.38 -15.51 48.29
N THR A 179 -30.70 -16.61 48.20
CA THR A 179 -30.17 -17.18 46.97
C THR A 179 -31.08 -18.31 46.52
N THR A 180 -31.49 -18.33 45.28
CA THR A 180 -32.09 -19.50 44.64
C THR A 180 -31.07 -20.13 43.69
N PRO A 181 -30.94 -21.47 43.70
CA PRO A 181 -30.03 -22.15 42.79
C PRO A 181 -30.35 -21.86 41.31
N LYS A 182 -29.35 -21.55 40.54
CA LYS A 182 -29.44 -21.61 39.06
C LYS A 182 -29.08 -23.01 38.59
N PRO A 183 -29.64 -23.48 37.48
CA PRO A 183 -29.22 -24.75 36.93
C PRO A 183 -27.76 -24.66 36.49
N ALA A 184 -26.89 -25.51 37.04
CA ALA A 184 -25.55 -25.73 36.54
C ALA A 184 -25.59 -26.57 35.27
N GLY A 185 -24.64 -26.39 34.36
CA GLY A 185 -24.47 -27.28 33.21
C GLY A 185 -23.82 -28.62 33.62
N ALA A 186 -24.14 -29.71 32.96
CA ALA A 186 -23.43 -30.96 33.16
C ALA A 186 -21.95 -30.81 32.77
N TYR A 187 -21.03 -31.39 33.56
CA TYR A 187 -19.58 -31.27 33.40
C TYR A 187 -19.09 -29.82 33.50
N SER A 188 -19.85 -28.91 34.08
CA SER A 188 -19.49 -27.50 34.19
C SER A 188 -18.50 -27.23 35.34
N LEU A 189 -17.77 -26.13 35.22
CA LEU A 189 -16.78 -25.69 36.22
C LEU A 189 -17.02 -24.22 36.59
N ALA A 190 -17.38 -23.93 37.84
CA ALA A 190 -17.51 -22.61 38.40
C ALA A 190 -16.51 -22.39 39.54
N ILE A 191 -15.52 -21.53 39.41
CA ILE A 191 -14.50 -21.28 40.44
C ILE A 191 -14.41 -19.80 40.75
N GLY A 192 -14.53 -19.44 42.01
CA GLY A 192 -14.39 -18.06 42.50
C GLY A 192 -15.66 -17.56 43.16
N ASN A 193 -16.10 -16.34 42.83
CA ASN A 193 -17.21 -15.69 43.51
C ASN A 193 -18.31 -15.29 42.53
N PHE A 194 -19.54 -15.70 42.76
CA PHE A 194 -20.72 -15.42 41.93
C PHE A 194 -20.56 -15.82 40.45
N ASN A 195 -19.86 -16.92 40.15
CA ASN A 195 -19.74 -17.38 38.79
C ASN A 195 -20.91 -18.32 38.42
N ASP A 196 -21.41 -18.21 37.22
CA ASP A 196 -22.47 -18.99 36.64
C ASP A 196 -21.98 -19.85 35.48
N ALA A 197 -21.79 -21.14 35.67
CA ALA A 197 -21.46 -22.09 34.62
C ALA A 197 -22.73 -22.88 34.23
N LEU A 198 -23.54 -22.33 33.34
CA LEU A 198 -24.90 -22.79 33.07
C LEU A 198 -24.96 -23.76 31.87
N GLY A 199 -24.07 -23.60 30.90
CA GLY A 199 -24.01 -24.52 29.77
C GLY A 199 -23.34 -25.84 30.10
N SER A 200 -23.67 -26.91 29.37
CA SER A 200 -22.96 -28.19 29.47
C SER A 200 -21.49 -27.99 29.14
N ARG A 201 -20.58 -28.53 29.96
CA ARG A 201 -19.11 -28.35 29.82
C ARG A 201 -18.63 -26.88 29.87
N ALA A 202 -19.47 -25.98 30.38
CA ALA A 202 -19.12 -24.59 30.53
C ALA A 202 -18.11 -24.35 31.65
N THR A 203 -17.26 -23.37 31.49
CA THR A 203 -16.25 -22.95 32.49
C THR A 203 -16.44 -21.48 32.86
N ALA A 204 -16.61 -21.17 34.15
CA ALA A 204 -16.71 -19.80 34.68
C ALA A 204 -15.71 -19.65 35.85
N VAL A 205 -14.69 -18.81 35.68
CA VAL A 205 -13.60 -18.66 36.65
C VAL A 205 -13.32 -17.20 36.97
N GLY A 206 -13.36 -16.82 38.24
CA GLY A 206 -13.09 -15.45 38.70
C GLY A 206 -14.24 -14.87 39.51
N ALA A 207 -14.78 -13.72 39.15
CA ALA A 207 -15.86 -13.07 39.87
C ALA A 207 -17.00 -12.60 38.94
N PHE A 208 -18.22 -12.93 39.24
CA PHE A 208 -19.43 -12.51 38.49
C PHE A 208 -19.44 -12.96 37.02
N ASN A 209 -18.75 -14.04 36.67
CA ASN A 209 -18.71 -14.52 35.30
C ASN A 209 -19.92 -15.40 34.97
N THR A 210 -20.37 -15.37 33.73
CA THR A 210 -21.49 -16.17 33.26
C THR A 210 -21.12 -16.91 31.97
N ALA A 211 -21.05 -18.24 32.00
CA ALA A 211 -20.85 -19.10 30.85
C ALA A 211 -22.18 -19.83 30.54
N LYS A 212 -22.94 -19.37 29.53
CA LYS A 212 -24.29 -19.86 29.22
C LYS A 212 -24.31 -20.97 28.17
N GLY A 213 -23.48 -20.84 27.15
CA GLY A 213 -23.45 -21.77 26.03
C GLY A 213 -22.82 -23.12 26.40
N GLU A 214 -23.13 -24.17 25.66
CA GLU A 214 -22.39 -25.43 25.73
C GLU A 214 -20.92 -25.20 25.37
N TRP A 215 -19.96 -25.74 26.13
CA TRP A 215 -18.51 -25.51 25.97
C TRP A 215 -18.07 -24.06 26.16
N ALA A 216 -18.94 -23.18 26.66
CA ALA A 216 -18.58 -21.78 26.84
C ALA A 216 -17.54 -21.58 27.95
N THR A 217 -16.65 -20.64 27.78
CA THR A 217 -15.58 -20.28 28.73
C THR A 217 -15.68 -18.81 29.10
N ALA A 218 -15.91 -18.49 30.37
CA ALA A 218 -15.91 -17.12 30.91
C ALA A 218 -14.90 -17.02 32.06
N ILE A 219 -13.80 -16.26 31.86
CA ILE A 219 -12.70 -16.12 32.84
C ILE A 219 -12.40 -14.64 33.08
N GLY A 220 -12.50 -14.19 34.35
CA GLY A 220 -12.15 -12.81 34.70
C GLY A 220 -13.11 -12.22 35.72
N ALA A 221 -13.56 -10.99 35.47
CA ALA A 221 -14.55 -10.29 36.28
C ALA A 221 -15.72 -9.83 35.42
N SER A 222 -16.94 -10.18 35.77
CA SER A 222 -18.15 -9.79 35.04
C SER A 222 -18.16 -10.17 33.55
N THR A 223 -17.48 -11.27 33.21
CA THR A 223 -17.44 -11.76 31.83
C THR A 223 -18.68 -12.57 31.48
N VAL A 224 -19.10 -12.53 30.22
CA VAL A 224 -20.25 -13.26 29.73
C VAL A 224 -19.92 -14.01 28.45
N ALA A 225 -19.98 -15.33 28.47
CA ALA A 225 -19.88 -16.21 27.31
C ALA A 225 -21.26 -16.82 27.01
N SER A 226 -21.95 -16.30 25.98
CA SER A 226 -23.38 -16.60 25.75
C SER A 226 -23.64 -17.73 24.77
N GLY A 227 -22.84 -17.84 23.69
CA GLY A 227 -23.01 -18.84 22.65
C GLY A 227 -22.24 -20.15 22.92
N ASN A 228 -22.55 -21.18 22.15
CA ASN A 228 -21.87 -22.47 22.24
C ASN A 228 -20.44 -22.37 21.78
N GLY A 229 -19.50 -22.87 22.57
CA GLY A 229 -18.06 -22.76 22.27
C GLY A 229 -17.47 -21.36 22.41
N ASP A 230 -18.22 -20.40 22.91
CA ASP A 230 -17.75 -19.05 23.13
C ASP A 230 -16.66 -18.94 24.19
N VAL A 231 -15.72 -18.04 24.00
CA VAL A 231 -14.65 -17.74 24.94
C VAL A 231 -14.66 -16.25 25.29
N ALA A 232 -14.92 -15.93 26.56
CA ALA A 232 -14.83 -14.57 27.09
C ALA A 232 -13.78 -14.53 28.21
N ILE A 233 -12.72 -13.74 28.07
CA ILE A 233 -11.62 -13.64 29.05
C ILE A 233 -11.28 -12.15 29.29
N GLY A 234 -11.30 -11.74 30.55
CA GLY A 234 -10.92 -10.37 30.93
C GLY A 234 -11.83 -9.78 31.99
N ASP A 235 -11.90 -8.46 32.04
CA ASP A 235 -12.86 -7.73 32.85
C ASP A 235 -13.97 -7.19 31.93
N THR A 236 -15.23 -7.50 32.26
CA THR A 236 -16.41 -7.08 31.49
C THR A 236 -16.41 -7.51 30.00
N SER A 237 -15.60 -8.47 29.61
CA SER A 237 -15.62 -9.01 28.27
C SER A 237 -16.90 -9.81 27.99
N LYS A 238 -17.43 -9.74 26.76
CA LYS A 238 -18.73 -10.34 26.45
C LYS A 238 -18.73 -10.99 25.07
N THR A 239 -19.36 -12.16 24.99
CA THR A 239 -19.82 -12.71 23.74
C THR A 239 -21.35 -12.70 23.74
N ASN A 240 -21.96 -11.96 22.82
CA ASN A 240 -23.41 -11.77 22.73
C ASN A 240 -24.06 -12.67 21.67
N ALA A 241 -23.29 -13.53 21.03
CA ALA A 241 -23.82 -14.43 20.01
C ALA A 241 -24.87 -15.41 20.63
N THR A 242 -26.10 -15.31 20.18
CA THR A 242 -27.16 -16.25 20.54
C THR A 242 -27.19 -17.35 19.49
N GLY A 243 -27.11 -18.62 19.94
CA GLY A 243 -27.15 -19.77 19.04
C GLY A 243 -25.78 -20.37 18.73
N VAL A 244 -25.41 -20.52 17.49
CA VAL A 244 -24.11 -21.08 17.08
C VAL A 244 -22.99 -20.05 17.36
N GLY A 245 -22.25 -20.24 18.44
CA GLY A 245 -21.29 -19.29 18.96
C GLY A 245 -19.92 -19.36 18.29
N HIS A 246 -18.94 -19.99 18.95
CA HIS A 246 -17.51 -20.01 18.60
C HIS A 246 -16.91 -18.61 18.54
N ALA A 247 -17.50 -17.64 19.25
CA ALA A 247 -16.99 -16.28 19.36
C ALA A 247 -15.92 -16.19 20.44
N VAL A 248 -14.93 -15.32 20.24
CA VAL A 248 -13.81 -15.12 21.17
C VAL A 248 -13.70 -13.65 21.56
N ALA A 249 -13.91 -13.32 22.83
CA ALA A 249 -13.73 -11.98 23.39
C ALA A 249 -12.65 -12.01 24.49
N VAL A 250 -11.48 -11.43 24.24
CA VAL A 250 -10.36 -11.43 25.18
C VAL A 250 -9.85 -10.00 25.41
N GLY A 251 -10.00 -9.51 26.63
CA GLY A 251 -9.55 -8.18 27.02
C GLY A 251 -10.55 -7.44 27.91
N TRP A 252 -10.17 -6.28 28.38
CA TRP A 252 -11.06 -5.39 29.11
C TRP A 252 -12.12 -4.80 28.17
N HIS A 253 -13.39 -4.97 28.48
CA HIS A 253 -14.52 -4.56 27.63
C HIS A 253 -14.47 -5.11 26.18
N ALA A 254 -13.77 -6.21 25.91
CA ALA A 254 -13.84 -6.84 24.60
C ALA A 254 -15.22 -7.41 24.35
N GLU A 255 -15.79 -7.20 23.17
CA GLU A 255 -17.17 -7.62 22.87
C GLU A 255 -17.29 -8.24 21.48
N THR A 256 -17.97 -9.38 21.39
CA THR A 256 -18.38 -9.98 20.11
C THR A 256 -19.90 -10.03 20.02
N GLY A 257 -20.45 -9.66 18.85
CA GLY A 257 -21.88 -9.59 18.61
C GLY A 257 -22.47 -10.77 17.82
N ALA A 258 -21.62 -11.54 17.12
CA ALA A 258 -22.07 -12.58 16.21
C ALA A 258 -21.21 -13.85 16.25
N ALA A 259 -21.65 -14.90 15.56
CA ALA A 259 -20.95 -16.18 15.47
C ALA A 259 -19.59 -16.05 14.78
N ASN A 260 -18.60 -16.83 15.25
CA ASN A 260 -17.22 -16.87 14.77
C ASN A 260 -16.49 -15.51 14.85
N ALA A 261 -17.03 -14.55 15.58
CA ALA A 261 -16.39 -13.25 15.75
C ALA A 261 -15.25 -13.32 16.77
N VAL A 262 -14.18 -12.59 16.52
CA VAL A 262 -12.98 -12.55 17.38
C VAL A 262 -12.69 -11.10 17.79
N ALA A 263 -12.78 -10.80 19.08
CA ALA A 263 -12.42 -9.51 19.67
C ALA A 263 -11.30 -9.71 20.70
N VAL A 264 -10.10 -9.19 20.41
CA VAL A 264 -8.92 -9.34 21.28
C VAL A 264 -8.30 -7.96 21.56
N GLY A 265 -8.34 -7.55 22.80
CA GLY A 265 -7.77 -6.29 23.26
C GLY A 265 -8.78 -5.39 23.99
N PRO A 266 -8.29 -4.30 24.63
CA PRO A 266 -9.18 -3.38 25.35
C PRO A 266 -10.21 -2.73 24.43
N SER A 267 -11.48 -2.83 24.78
CA SER A 267 -12.62 -2.27 24.02
C SER A 267 -12.65 -2.67 22.53
N ALA A 268 -12.09 -3.83 22.21
CA ALA A 268 -12.23 -4.40 20.86
C ALA A 268 -13.66 -4.87 20.64
N LEU A 269 -14.30 -4.45 19.55
CA LEU A 269 -15.67 -4.81 19.19
C LEU A 269 -15.70 -5.56 17.85
N ALA A 270 -16.18 -6.79 17.85
CA ALA A 270 -16.41 -7.61 16.67
C ALA A 270 -17.89 -8.00 16.60
N SER A 271 -18.73 -7.15 16.01
CA SER A 271 -20.19 -7.34 15.95
C SER A 271 -20.66 -8.15 14.77
N GLY A 272 -19.90 -8.20 13.68
CA GLY A 272 -20.23 -8.95 12.48
C GLY A 272 -19.90 -10.44 12.59
N LYS A 273 -20.61 -11.28 11.86
CA LYS A 273 -20.28 -12.69 11.70
C LYS A 273 -18.91 -12.86 11.04
N ASN A 274 -18.09 -13.78 11.54
CA ASN A 274 -16.71 -14.02 11.09
C ASN A 274 -15.80 -12.79 11.19
N SER A 275 -16.21 -11.74 11.89
CA SER A 275 -15.40 -10.53 12.00
C SER A 275 -14.25 -10.69 13.00
N VAL A 276 -13.16 -9.97 12.76
CA VAL A 276 -11.95 -9.97 13.58
C VAL A 276 -11.62 -8.55 14.02
N SER A 277 -11.52 -8.32 15.32
CA SER A 277 -11.13 -7.06 15.94
C SER A 277 -9.98 -7.29 16.92
N VAL A 278 -8.76 -6.86 16.59
CA VAL A 278 -7.57 -7.10 17.43
C VAL A 278 -6.87 -5.79 17.76
N GLY A 279 -6.71 -5.50 19.04
CA GLY A 279 -6.06 -4.30 19.54
C GLY A 279 -7.02 -3.42 20.36
N THR A 280 -6.71 -2.12 20.44
CA THR A 280 -7.47 -1.22 21.32
C THR A 280 -8.54 -0.45 20.56
N ASN A 281 -9.79 -0.49 21.06
CA ASN A 281 -10.90 0.32 20.56
C ASN A 281 -11.15 0.15 19.04
N ASN A 282 -10.93 -1.06 18.52
CA ASN A 282 -11.23 -1.39 17.13
C ASN A 282 -12.68 -1.86 16.98
N ASN A 283 -13.32 -1.50 15.87
CA ASN A 283 -14.70 -1.84 15.58
C ASN A 283 -14.82 -2.60 14.25
N SER A 284 -15.11 -3.89 14.31
CA SER A 284 -15.47 -4.74 13.17
C SER A 284 -16.99 -4.95 13.19
N ARG A 285 -17.75 -4.08 12.49
CA ARG A 285 -19.19 -3.95 12.69
C ARG A 285 -20.05 -4.90 11.90
N VAL A 286 -19.59 -5.34 10.75
CA VAL A 286 -20.34 -6.19 9.83
C VAL A 286 -19.58 -7.47 9.49
N GLN A 287 -20.23 -8.36 8.77
CA GLN A 287 -19.71 -9.67 8.41
C GLN A 287 -18.37 -9.59 7.67
N ASP A 288 -17.49 -10.56 7.97
CA ASP A 288 -16.18 -10.77 7.31
C ASP A 288 -15.20 -9.58 7.40
N THR A 289 -15.43 -8.63 8.34
CA THR A 289 -14.55 -7.49 8.56
C THR A 289 -13.32 -7.81 9.40
N VAL A 290 -12.22 -7.12 9.13
CA VAL A 290 -10.98 -7.22 9.90
C VAL A 290 -10.53 -5.85 10.36
N THR A 291 -10.39 -5.65 11.68
CA THR A 291 -9.74 -4.47 12.25
C THR A 291 -8.58 -4.91 13.14
N MET A 292 -7.40 -4.31 12.94
CA MET A 292 -6.21 -4.61 13.75
C MET A 292 -5.44 -3.33 14.09
N GLY A 293 -5.12 -3.15 15.37
CA GLY A 293 -4.33 -2.03 15.85
C GLY A 293 -5.09 -1.15 16.84
N GLN A 294 -5.26 0.15 16.56
CA GLN A 294 -5.91 1.08 17.48
C GLN A 294 -6.92 1.97 16.76
N ASP A 295 -8.11 2.14 17.32
CA ASP A 295 -9.16 3.07 16.86
C ASP A 295 -9.56 2.86 15.39
N ASN A 296 -9.49 1.62 14.85
CA ASN A 296 -9.94 1.31 13.51
C ASN A 296 -11.44 0.98 13.47
N ASP A 297 -12.13 1.40 12.43
CA ASP A 297 -13.57 1.19 12.26
C ASP A 297 -13.88 0.64 10.86
N ALA A 298 -14.38 -0.61 10.80
CA ALA A 298 -14.80 -1.26 9.56
C ALA A 298 -16.31 -1.48 9.56
N LYS A 299 -17.00 -0.79 8.65
CA LYS A 299 -18.47 -0.77 8.53
C LYS A 299 -19.02 -1.42 7.26
N THR A 300 -18.15 -2.05 6.47
CA THR A 300 -18.55 -2.69 5.21
C THR A 300 -18.17 -4.15 5.20
N MET A 301 -18.97 -4.99 4.57
CA MET A 301 -18.70 -6.41 4.44
C MET A 301 -17.34 -6.66 3.77
N GLY A 302 -16.53 -7.56 4.30
CA GLY A 302 -15.18 -7.82 3.81
C GLY A 302 -14.19 -6.68 4.02
N GLY A 303 -14.58 -5.58 4.69
CA GLY A 303 -13.72 -4.42 4.93
C GLY A 303 -12.53 -4.72 5.83
N ILE A 304 -11.36 -4.19 5.48
CA ILE A 304 -10.10 -4.37 6.21
C ILE A 304 -9.56 -3.01 6.69
N ALA A 305 -9.41 -2.83 8.01
CA ALA A 305 -8.81 -1.63 8.61
C ALA A 305 -7.67 -2.02 9.56
N ILE A 306 -6.42 -1.76 9.17
CA ILE A 306 -5.24 -2.19 9.93
C ILE A 306 -4.33 -0.99 10.23
N GLY A 307 -3.98 -0.82 11.50
CA GLY A 307 -3.08 0.23 11.97
C GLY A 307 -3.73 1.14 13.02
N LYS A 308 -3.77 2.45 12.77
CA LYS A 308 -4.36 3.39 13.71
C LYS A 308 -5.35 4.33 13.04
N ASN A 309 -6.55 4.45 13.62
CA ASN A 309 -7.58 5.42 13.21
C ASN A 309 -7.92 5.32 11.71
N ASN A 310 -7.98 4.08 11.17
CA ASN A 310 -8.41 3.86 9.80
C ASN A 310 -9.93 3.63 9.77
N MET A 311 -10.57 4.18 8.75
CA MET A 311 -12.00 4.05 8.53
C MET A 311 -12.29 3.37 7.19
N VAL A 312 -13.12 2.35 7.23
CA VAL A 312 -13.67 1.66 6.07
C VAL A 312 -15.19 1.80 6.13
N ASP A 313 -15.79 2.49 5.14
CA ASP A 313 -17.21 2.83 5.14
C ASP A 313 -17.75 2.94 3.72
N SER A 314 -18.80 2.22 3.37
CA SER A 314 -19.44 2.30 2.05
C SER A 314 -20.67 3.22 2.02
N THR A 315 -21.09 3.74 3.16
CA THR A 315 -22.42 4.34 3.30
C THR A 315 -22.48 5.81 2.94
N ASN A 316 -21.40 6.41 2.44
CA ASN A 316 -21.39 7.85 2.14
C ASN A 316 -21.91 8.71 3.32
N GLY A 317 -21.65 8.25 4.56
CA GLY A 317 -22.16 8.88 5.79
C GLY A 317 -23.57 8.44 6.23
N GLY A 318 -24.21 7.50 5.55
CA GLY A 318 -25.48 6.89 5.96
C GLY A 318 -25.28 5.80 7.02
N THR A 319 -26.31 5.57 7.85
CA THR A 319 -26.30 4.57 8.93
C THR A 319 -26.72 3.17 8.50
N ASN A 320 -27.03 2.95 7.25
CA ASN A 320 -27.47 1.66 6.72
C ASN A 320 -26.25 0.83 6.33
N PHE A 321 -25.87 -0.11 7.18
CA PHE A 321 -24.93 -1.17 6.86
C PHE A 321 -25.60 -2.09 5.83
N ALA A 322 -25.19 -2.01 4.58
CA ALA A 322 -25.73 -2.88 3.54
C ALA A 322 -25.18 -4.31 3.75
N GLU A 323 -25.99 -5.17 4.40
CA GLU A 323 -25.68 -6.60 4.54
C GLU A 323 -25.83 -7.38 3.22
N THR A 324 -26.22 -6.72 2.14
CA THR A 324 -26.68 -7.39 0.91
C THR A 324 -25.86 -7.12 -0.35
N ALA A 325 -24.73 -6.41 -0.25
CA ALA A 325 -23.87 -6.21 -1.41
C ALA A 325 -22.67 -7.16 -1.36
N ASP A 326 -22.72 -8.21 -2.15
CA ASP A 326 -21.70 -9.26 -2.29
C ASP A 326 -20.31 -8.76 -2.81
N GLU A 327 -20.09 -7.44 -2.97
CA GLU A 327 -18.95 -6.92 -3.71
C GLU A 327 -18.25 -5.70 -3.04
N ASN A 328 -18.28 -5.59 -1.71
CA ASN A 328 -17.70 -4.44 -1.02
C ASN A 328 -16.40 -4.80 -0.28
N SER A 329 -15.27 -4.72 -0.94
CA SER A 329 -13.96 -4.99 -0.34
C SER A 329 -13.12 -3.71 -0.22
N GLN A 330 -13.37 -2.91 0.83
CA GLN A 330 -12.52 -1.75 1.10
C GLN A 330 -11.33 -2.13 1.98
N ILE A 331 -10.20 -1.51 1.73
CA ILE A 331 -8.96 -1.72 2.49
C ILE A 331 -8.40 -0.38 2.96
N ALA A 332 -8.20 -0.24 4.27
CA ALA A 332 -7.51 0.90 4.88
C ALA A 332 -6.38 0.41 5.77
N ILE A 333 -5.12 0.62 5.36
CA ILE A 333 -3.94 0.13 6.08
C ILE A 333 -2.98 1.26 6.38
N GLY A 334 -2.64 1.45 7.66
CA GLY A 334 -1.68 2.45 8.11
C GLY A 334 -2.25 3.36 9.19
N ARG A 335 -2.22 4.68 9.00
CA ARG A 335 -2.70 5.62 10.00
C ARG A 335 -3.56 6.73 9.41
N ASP A 336 -4.70 6.99 10.03
CA ASP A 336 -5.63 8.05 9.63
C ASP A 336 -6.10 7.93 8.17
N ASN A 337 -6.29 6.69 7.67
CA ASN A 337 -6.73 6.45 6.30
C ASN A 337 -8.24 6.28 6.23
N THR A 338 -8.82 6.69 5.12
CA THR A 338 -10.24 6.59 4.84
C THR A 338 -10.45 5.88 3.51
N ALA A 339 -11.18 4.77 3.51
CA ALA A 339 -11.62 4.04 2.34
C ALA A 339 -13.15 4.00 2.35
N THR A 340 -13.78 4.80 1.46
CA THR A 340 -15.24 4.90 1.36
C THR A 340 -15.67 4.61 -0.07
N HIS A 341 -16.79 3.99 -0.27
CA HIS A 341 -17.27 3.47 -1.54
C HIS A 341 -16.69 2.11 -1.93
N LEU A 342 -17.28 1.51 -2.97
CA LEU A 342 -16.97 0.16 -3.45
C LEU A 342 -15.50 0.00 -3.84
N ASP A 343 -14.89 -1.12 -3.44
CA ASP A 343 -13.57 -1.57 -3.91
C ASP A 343 -12.42 -0.56 -3.75
N THR A 344 -12.49 0.27 -2.70
CA THR A 344 -11.46 1.28 -2.46
C THR A 344 -10.27 0.73 -1.65
N ILE A 345 -9.07 1.20 -1.99
CA ILE A 345 -7.83 0.87 -1.31
C ILE A 345 -7.14 2.14 -0.82
N ALA A 346 -6.94 2.28 0.48
CA ALA A 346 -6.24 3.40 1.12
C ALA A 346 -5.08 2.86 1.99
N ILE A 347 -3.86 2.93 1.50
CA ILE A 347 -2.67 2.42 2.19
C ILE A 347 -1.68 3.54 2.46
N GLY A 348 -1.38 3.78 3.74
CA GLY A 348 -0.38 4.77 4.12
C GLY A 348 -0.75 5.61 5.33
N ARG A 349 -0.61 6.92 5.23
CA ARG A 349 -0.92 7.86 6.30
C ARG A 349 -1.74 9.04 5.79
N GLU A 350 -2.86 9.30 6.42
CA GLU A 350 -3.77 10.40 6.02
C GLU A 350 -4.18 10.29 4.53
N THR A 351 -4.45 9.06 4.05
CA THR A 351 -4.88 8.80 2.68
C THR A 351 -6.41 8.72 2.59
N HIS A 352 -6.98 9.22 1.48
CA HIS A 352 -8.41 9.24 1.26
C HIS A 352 -8.76 8.63 -0.09
N ALA A 353 -9.31 7.42 -0.08
CA ALA A 353 -9.88 6.76 -1.26
C ALA A 353 -11.40 6.87 -1.18
N THR A 354 -11.98 7.83 -1.92
CA THR A 354 -13.40 8.18 -1.82
C THR A 354 -14.18 8.01 -3.12
N GLY A 355 -13.51 7.75 -4.24
CA GLY A 355 -14.18 7.32 -5.47
C GLY A 355 -14.34 5.80 -5.52
N SER A 356 -15.41 5.28 -6.11
CA SER A 356 -15.59 3.84 -6.31
C SER A 356 -14.43 3.26 -7.12
N GLY A 357 -13.86 2.13 -6.70
CA GLY A 357 -12.67 1.54 -7.32
C GLY A 357 -11.38 2.35 -7.15
N ALA A 358 -11.37 3.37 -6.29
CA ALA A 358 -10.21 4.23 -6.11
C ALA A 358 -9.09 3.55 -5.32
N THR A 359 -7.85 3.76 -5.74
CA THR A 359 -6.65 3.25 -5.08
C THR A 359 -5.73 4.39 -4.65
N VAL A 360 -5.39 4.45 -3.36
CA VAL A 360 -4.48 5.45 -2.80
C VAL A 360 -3.35 4.76 -2.04
N ILE A 361 -2.11 5.09 -2.37
CA ILE A 361 -0.93 4.55 -1.69
C ILE A 361 0.05 5.68 -1.36
N GLY A 362 0.42 5.81 -0.10
CA GLY A 362 1.45 6.78 0.31
C GLY A 362 1.10 7.60 1.55
N ALA A 363 1.44 8.88 1.53
CA ALA A 363 1.11 9.77 2.63
C ALA A 363 0.43 11.04 2.12
N ARG A 364 -0.73 11.39 2.68
CA ARG A 364 -1.51 12.56 2.28
C ARG A 364 -1.84 12.55 0.79
N ALA A 365 -2.31 11.44 0.30
CA ALA A 365 -2.80 11.27 -1.06
C ALA A 365 -4.33 11.12 -1.05
N GLU A 366 -4.98 11.48 -2.15
CA GLU A 366 -6.43 11.48 -2.30
C GLU A 366 -6.84 11.00 -3.70
N ALA A 367 -7.73 10.05 -3.76
CA ALA A 367 -8.37 9.60 -4.99
C ALA A 367 -9.89 9.69 -4.80
N SER A 368 -10.47 10.75 -5.33
CA SER A 368 -11.91 11.03 -5.25
C SER A 368 -12.67 10.73 -6.53
N GLY A 369 -11.98 10.56 -7.64
CA GLY A 369 -12.59 10.09 -8.88
C GLY A 369 -12.83 8.59 -8.89
N ASN A 370 -13.88 8.12 -9.54
CA ASN A 370 -14.12 6.70 -9.73
C ASN A 370 -12.99 6.06 -10.53
N ASN A 371 -12.59 4.84 -10.14
CA ASN A 371 -11.48 4.09 -10.75
C ASN A 371 -10.16 4.89 -10.82
N SER A 372 -9.94 5.82 -9.89
CA SER A 372 -8.77 6.67 -9.88
C SER A 372 -7.64 6.10 -9.01
N ILE A 373 -6.41 6.44 -9.36
CA ILE A 373 -5.21 5.97 -8.68
C ILE A 373 -4.37 7.17 -8.23
N ALA A 374 -4.09 7.28 -6.93
CA ALA A 374 -3.22 8.29 -6.36
C ALA A 374 -2.08 7.63 -5.58
N ILE A 375 -0.85 7.71 -6.10
CA ILE A 375 0.33 7.11 -5.48
C ILE A 375 1.40 8.15 -5.25
N GLY A 376 1.85 8.29 -4.01
CA GLY A 376 2.94 9.18 -3.67
C GLY A 376 2.81 9.77 -2.27
N GLN A 377 3.72 10.70 -1.98
CA GLN A 377 3.82 11.30 -0.65
C GLN A 377 3.77 12.82 -0.75
N SER A 378 3.04 13.44 0.16
CA SER A 378 3.06 14.90 0.35
C SER A 378 3.43 15.27 1.77
N GLY A 379 4.17 16.37 1.94
CA GLY A 379 4.51 16.93 3.23
C GLY A 379 3.29 17.53 3.95
N LYS A 380 3.39 17.75 5.27
CA LYS A 380 2.28 18.26 6.09
C LYS A 380 1.75 19.62 5.59
N ASN A 381 2.60 20.47 5.04
CA ASN A 381 2.28 21.81 4.54
C ASN A 381 2.35 21.90 3.00
N SER A 382 2.33 20.79 2.31
CA SER A 382 2.40 20.71 0.85
C SER A 382 1.08 20.23 0.25
N PRO A 383 0.75 20.61 -0.99
CA PRO A 383 -0.41 20.07 -1.69
C PRO A 383 -0.43 18.53 -1.69
N ARG A 384 -1.61 17.92 -1.63
CA ARG A 384 -1.77 16.47 -1.69
C ARG A 384 -1.42 15.92 -3.08
N VAL A 385 -1.18 14.62 -3.16
CA VAL A 385 -1.32 13.86 -4.41
C VAL A 385 -2.80 13.68 -4.65
N ILE A 386 -3.33 14.12 -5.79
CA ILE A 386 -4.78 14.14 -6.04
C ILE A 386 -5.10 13.49 -7.39
N ALA A 387 -5.99 12.50 -7.36
CA ALA A 387 -6.63 11.92 -8.52
C ALA A 387 -8.15 12.12 -8.40
N SER A 388 -8.66 13.24 -8.92
CA SER A 388 -10.05 13.66 -8.72
C SER A 388 -10.97 13.42 -9.91
N GLY A 389 -10.42 13.26 -11.10
CA GLY A 389 -11.19 12.90 -12.28
C GLY A 389 -11.51 11.41 -12.31
N GLU A 390 -12.54 11.03 -13.04
CA GLU A 390 -12.87 9.63 -13.32
C GLU A 390 -11.77 8.95 -14.14
N ASN A 391 -11.40 7.71 -13.79
CA ASN A 391 -10.35 6.92 -14.47
C ASN A 391 -8.97 7.59 -14.52
N THR A 392 -8.61 8.40 -13.52
CA THR A 392 -7.35 9.16 -13.49
C THR A 392 -6.22 8.44 -12.78
N ILE A 393 -4.99 8.81 -13.15
CA ILE A 393 -3.78 8.33 -12.51
C ILE A 393 -2.91 9.52 -12.07
N ALA A 394 -2.67 9.65 -10.77
CA ALA A 394 -1.75 10.64 -10.20
C ALA A 394 -0.63 9.92 -9.43
N VAL A 395 0.59 9.93 -9.96
CA VAL A 395 1.76 9.26 -9.37
C VAL A 395 2.91 10.23 -9.18
N GLY A 396 3.33 10.40 -7.94
CA GLY A 396 4.44 11.29 -7.57
C GLY A 396 4.06 12.29 -6.49
N MET A 397 5.05 12.93 -5.89
CA MET A 397 4.83 13.94 -4.86
C MET A 397 4.05 15.14 -5.43
N GLN A 398 2.92 15.49 -4.83
CA GLN A 398 2.09 16.64 -5.26
C GLN A 398 1.53 16.53 -6.69
N SER A 399 1.52 15.34 -7.29
CA SER A 399 0.91 15.15 -8.60
C SER A 399 -0.61 15.33 -8.56
N GLN A 400 -1.20 15.87 -9.62
CA GLN A 400 -2.63 16.15 -9.70
C GLN A 400 -3.18 15.69 -11.05
N ALA A 401 -4.17 14.81 -11.03
CA ALA A 401 -4.92 14.38 -12.20
C ALA A 401 -6.42 14.69 -11.97
N ALA A 402 -6.91 15.73 -12.61
CA ALA A 402 -8.27 16.24 -12.42
C ALA A 402 -9.19 16.05 -13.62
N GLY A 403 -8.68 16.07 -14.85
CA GLY A 403 -9.45 15.80 -16.04
C GLY A 403 -9.81 14.32 -16.15
N ALA A 404 -10.99 13.98 -16.66
CA ALA A 404 -11.41 12.60 -16.86
C ALA A 404 -10.39 11.83 -17.71
N SER A 405 -10.04 10.62 -17.26
CA SER A 405 -8.99 9.78 -17.86
C SER A 405 -7.62 10.47 -18.00
N GLY A 406 -7.36 11.46 -17.16
CA GLY A 406 -6.09 12.18 -17.10
C GLY A 406 -4.99 11.40 -16.38
N ILE A 407 -3.77 11.53 -16.87
CA ILE A 407 -2.57 10.89 -16.30
C ILE A 407 -1.57 11.96 -15.87
N ALA A 408 -1.20 11.98 -14.58
CA ALA A 408 -0.18 12.86 -14.04
C ALA A 408 0.90 12.03 -13.32
N ILE A 409 2.07 11.88 -13.92
CA ILE A 409 3.19 11.09 -13.38
C ILE A 409 4.43 11.97 -13.22
N GLY A 410 4.91 12.09 -12.00
CA GLY A 410 6.07 12.90 -11.65
C GLY A 410 5.79 13.87 -10.51
N ALA A 411 6.83 14.40 -9.89
CA ALA A 411 6.66 15.35 -8.80
C ALA A 411 6.02 16.65 -9.31
N ALA A 412 4.91 17.06 -8.68
CA ALA A 412 4.13 18.23 -9.04
C ALA A 412 3.67 18.24 -10.53
N SER A 413 3.51 17.06 -11.13
CA SER A 413 2.88 16.94 -12.44
C SER A 413 1.38 17.26 -12.35
N ASN A 414 0.83 17.88 -13.38
CA ASN A 414 -0.55 18.35 -13.37
C ASN A 414 -1.26 18.06 -14.70
N SER A 415 -2.28 17.21 -14.66
CA SER A 415 -3.15 16.86 -15.78
C SER A 415 -4.57 17.32 -15.47
N THR A 416 -4.97 18.49 -15.98
CA THR A 416 -6.31 19.05 -15.75
C THR A 416 -7.24 18.92 -16.94
N GLY A 417 -6.72 18.66 -18.12
CA GLY A 417 -7.54 18.39 -19.30
C GLY A 417 -8.04 16.94 -19.31
N ASP A 418 -9.24 16.72 -19.86
CA ASP A 418 -9.74 15.37 -20.11
C ASP A 418 -8.83 14.64 -21.10
N TYR A 419 -8.56 13.35 -20.82
CA TYR A 419 -7.67 12.51 -21.62
C TYR A 419 -6.23 13.07 -21.74
N ALA A 420 -5.85 13.99 -20.86
CA ALA A 420 -4.54 14.62 -20.91
C ALA A 420 -3.48 13.78 -20.20
N VAL A 421 -2.24 13.85 -20.68
CA VAL A 421 -1.09 13.15 -20.13
C VAL A 421 0.01 14.16 -19.74
N ALA A 422 0.31 14.24 -18.45
CA ALA A 422 1.41 15.03 -17.91
C ALA A 422 2.43 14.09 -17.26
N MET A 423 3.56 13.85 -17.90
CA MET A 423 4.61 12.95 -17.42
C MET A 423 5.96 13.67 -17.32
N GLY A 424 6.45 13.79 -16.10
CA GLY A 424 7.66 14.51 -15.74
C GLY A 424 7.46 15.42 -14.53
N ARG A 425 8.55 15.82 -13.89
CA ARG A 425 8.49 16.77 -12.78
C ARG A 425 7.94 18.12 -13.27
N LEU A 426 6.97 18.69 -12.57
CA LEU A 426 6.34 19.98 -12.91
C LEU A 426 5.72 20.02 -14.33
N SER A 427 5.51 18.86 -14.96
CA SER A 427 4.83 18.80 -16.26
C SER A 427 3.37 19.22 -16.13
N ARG A 428 2.82 19.85 -17.16
CA ARG A 428 1.44 20.35 -17.14
C ARG A 428 0.73 20.10 -18.47
N ALA A 429 -0.33 19.34 -18.45
CA ALA A 429 -1.23 19.11 -19.55
C ALA A 429 -2.62 19.63 -19.18
N SER A 430 -2.93 20.88 -19.61
CA SER A 430 -4.11 21.60 -19.13
C SER A 430 -5.31 21.58 -20.08
N ALA A 431 -5.12 21.21 -21.32
CA ALA A 431 -6.17 21.12 -22.30
C ALA A 431 -6.57 19.68 -22.61
N LYS A 432 -7.76 19.47 -23.15
CA LYS A 432 -8.27 18.18 -23.56
C LYS A 432 -7.34 17.51 -24.57
N ASN A 433 -7.10 16.19 -24.38
CA ASN A 433 -6.18 15.40 -25.21
C ASN A 433 -4.74 15.93 -25.29
N ALA A 434 -4.33 16.82 -24.38
CA ALA A 434 -2.99 17.37 -24.36
C ALA A 434 -1.98 16.39 -23.78
N THR A 435 -0.75 16.39 -24.33
CA THR A 435 0.34 15.53 -23.84
C THR A 435 1.58 16.37 -23.50
N ALA A 436 1.98 16.37 -22.24
CA ALA A 436 3.20 17.02 -21.76
C ALA A 436 4.18 15.97 -21.22
N LEU A 437 5.24 15.69 -21.95
CA LEU A 437 6.22 14.66 -21.62
C LEU A 437 7.63 15.27 -21.44
N GLY A 438 8.06 15.35 -20.21
CA GLY A 438 9.36 15.91 -19.81
C GLY A 438 9.27 16.79 -18.57
N ASN A 439 10.43 17.08 -17.94
CA ASN A 439 10.50 18.02 -16.82
C ASN A 439 10.01 19.40 -17.28
N GLU A 440 9.05 19.97 -16.55
CA GLU A 440 8.48 21.30 -16.84
C GLU A 440 7.84 21.45 -18.22
N ALA A 441 7.55 20.34 -18.92
CA ALA A 441 6.84 20.37 -20.19
C ALA A 441 5.42 20.90 -20.00
N ARG A 442 4.91 21.73 -20.93
CA ARG A 442 3.60 22.37 -20.85
C ARG A 442 2.82 22.22 -22.15
N ALA A 443 1.73 21.49 -22.10
CA ALA A 443 0.78 21.35 -23.20
C ALA A 443 -0.53 22.06 -22.84
N THR A 444 -0.78 23.22 -23.46
CA THR A 444 -1.88 24.12 -23.08
C THR A 444 -2.99 24.19 -24.11
N PHE A 445 -2.78 23.64 -25.30
CA PHE A 445 -3.78 23.59 -26.36
C PHE A 445 -4.37 22.19 -26.51
N GLU A 446 -5.63 22.10 -26.90
CA GLU A 446 -6.32 20.86 -27.21
C GLU A 446 -5.53 20.05 -28.24
N THR A 447 -5.27 18.77 -27.96
CA THR A 447 -4.44 17.88 -28.78
C THR A 447 -2.96 18.24 -28.89
N GLY A 448 -2.50 19.27 -28.19
CA GLY A 448 -1.12 19.73 -28.23
C GLY A 448 -0.18 18.75 -27.53
N VAL A 449 1.04 18.61 -28.08
CA VAL A 449 2.08 17.72 -27.54
C VAL A 449 3.33 18.54 -27.23
N ALA A 450 3.73 18.58 -25.96
CA ALA A 450 5.01 19.14 -25.52
C ALA A 450 5.97 17.99 -25.16
N LEU A 451 6.99 17.78 -25.99
CA LEU A 451 7.92 16.66 -25.89
C LEU A 451 9.33 17.14 -25.51
N GLY A 452 9.77 16.74 -24.35
CA GLY A 452 11.09 17.09 -23.81
C GLY A 452 11.02 18.09 -22.64
N SER A 453 12.12 18.20 -21.89
CA SER A 453 12.21 19.11 -20.76
C SER A 453 11.98 20.57 -21.19
N ASN A 454 11.16 21.30 -20.43
CA ASN A 454 10.79 22.70 -20.68
C ASN A 454 10.12 22.98 -22.05
N SER A 455 9.69 21.94 -22.78
CA SER A 455 8.96 22.14 -24.03
C SER A 455 7.57 22.72 -23.74
N ILE A 456 7.15 23.66 -24.56
CA ILE A 456 5.86 24.36 -24.43
C ILE A 456 5.12 24.34 -25.77
N THR A 457 3.87 23.94 -25.77
CA THR A 457 3.04 24.11 -26.97
C THR A 457 2.73 25.59 -27.16
N THR A 458 3.10 26.16 -28.29
CA THR A 458 2.94 27.59 -28.61
C THR A 458 1.95 27.85 -29.73
N SER A 459 1.53 26.77 -30.44
CA SER A 459 0.64 26.89 -31.59
C SER A 459 -0.58 25.98 -31.45
N ASP A 460 -1.76 26.56 -31.63
CA ASP A 460 -3.05 25.82 -31.62
C ASP A 460 -3.38 25.29 -33.04
N LYS A 461 -4.45 24.54 -33.15
CA LYS A 461 -5.08 24.17 -34.43
C LYS A 461 -5.51 25.42 -35.19
N GLY A 462 -5.56 25.34 -36.51
CA GLY A 462 -5.99 26.46 -37.37
C GLY A 462 -4.86 27.45 -37.68
N VAL A 463 -3.69 27.30 -37.07
CA VAL A 463 -2.55 28.16 -37.45
C VAL A 463 -2.09 27.83 -38.86
N VAL A 464 -2.06 28.88 -39.69
CA VAL A 464 -1.60 28.82 -41.08
C VAL A 464 -0.07 28.81 -41.09
N GLY A 465 0.52 27.78 -41.68
CA GLY A 465 1.96 27.66 -41.86
C GLY A 465 2.50 28.69 -42.89
N TYR A 466 3.80 28.91 -42.84
CA TYR A 466 4.50 29.75 -43.77
C TYR A 466 4.26 29.29 -45.21
N ASN A 467 3.76 30.22 -46.07
CA ASN A 467 3.58 29.99 -47.49
C ASN A 467 4.62 30.76 -48.30
N PRO A 468 5.54 30.10 -48.99
CA PRO A 468 6.58 30.78 -49.80
C PRO A 468 6.01 31.68 -50.90
N SER A 469 4.73 31.48 -51.32
CA SER A 469 4.10 32.33 -52.32
C SER A 469 3.84 33.75 -51.82
N ASP A 470 3.81 33.99 -50.51
CA ASP A 470 3.57 35.29 -49.90
C ASP A 470 4.84 36.20 -49.97
N LEU A 471 6.02 35.60 -50.23
CA LEU A 471 7.25 36.33 -50.48
C LEU A 471 7.43 36.61 -51.99
N HIS A 472 7.49 37.86 -52.36
CA HIS A 472 7.89 38.33 -53.69
C HIS A 472 6.95 38.00 -54.83
N ASN A 473 5.67 37.80 -54.57
CA ASN A 473 4.66 37.55 -55.62
C ASN A 473 5.04 36.43 -56.62
N ARG A 474 5.71 35.39 -56.16
CA ARG A 474 6.14 34.24 -56.97
C ARG A 474 4.99 33.25 -57.16
N LYS A 475 4.80 32.75 -58.38
CA LYS A 475 3.86 31.66 -58.68
C LYS A 475 4.45 30.31 -58.22
N TYR A 476 4.43 30.07 -56.91
CA TYR A 476 4.54 28.70 -56.43
C TYR A 476 3.19 28.07 -56.33
N THR A 477 3.08 26.76 -56.41
CA THR A 477 1.87 26.04 -56.07
C THR A 477 1.46 26.41 -54.63
N ASN A 478 0.35 27.11 -54.49
CA ASN A 478 -0.14 27.49 -53.18
C ASN A 478 -0.39 26.23 -52.34
N LEU A 479 0.28 26.15 -51.21
CA LEU A 479 -0.07 25.16 -50.21
C LEU A 479 -1.53 25.41 -49.80
N GLN A 480 -2.37 24.37 -49.77
CA GLN A 480 -3.80 24.50 -49.47
C GLN A 480 -4.24 23.42 -48.49
N GLY A 481 -5.33 23.68 -47.77
CA GLY A 481 -5.93 22.73 -46.86
C GLY A 481 -5.02 22.31 -45.73
N ASN A 482 -5.00 21.04 -45.39
CA ASN A 482 -4.26 20.46 -44.26
C ASN A 482 -2.75 20.49 -44.43
N VAL A 483 -2.22 20.72 -45.64
CA VAL A 483 -0.76 20.90 -45.86
C VAL A 483 -0.30 22.27 -45.35
N GLN A 484 -1.17 23.27 -45.43
CA GLN A 484 -0.86 24.64 -45.00
C GLN A 484 -1.38 24.95 -43.60
N THR A 485 -2.53 24.43 -43.23
CA THR A 485 -3.21 24.77 -41.98
C THR A 485 -3.24 23.57 -41.05
N ALA A 486 -2.71 23.73 -39.84
CA ALA A 486 -2.70 22.69 -38.83
C ALA A 486 -4.11 22.29 -38.39
N THR A 487 -4.47 21.03 -38.46
CA THR A 487 -5.78 20.50 -38.01
C THR A 487 -5.83 20.25 -36.50
N HIS A 488 -4.66 20.07 -35.87
CA HIS A 488 -4.44 19.86 -34.45
C HIS A 488 -3.40 20.83 -33.93
N ALA A 489 -3.31 21.01 -32.61
CA ALA A 489 -2.25 21.80 -32.02
C ALA A 489 -0.87 21.17 -32.25
N ALA A 490 0.16 21.96 -32.15
CA ALA A 490 1.52 21.56 -32.50
C ALA A 490 2.08 20.47 -31.60
N VAL A 491 2.97 19.65 -32.18
CA VAL A 491 3.98 18.87 -31.43
C VAL A 491 5.20 19.75 -31.21
N SER A 492 5.39 20.24 -29.99
CA SER A 492 6.52 21.11 -29.65
C SER A 492 7.63 20.31 -28.97
N ILE A 493 8.81 20.37 -29.53
CA ILE A 493 10.05 19.81 -28.96
C ILE A 493 10.91 20.88 -28.25
N GLY A 494 10.44 22.12 -28.19
CA GLY A 494 11.08 23.27 -27.60
C GLY A 494 10.13 24.26 -26.99
N ALA A 495 10.57 25.48 -26.76
CA ALA A 495 9.76 26.61 -26.31
C ALA A 495 10.24 27.86 -27.01
N ASP A 496 9.53 28.24 -28.08
CA ASP A 496 9.83 29.37 -28.93
C ASP A 496 11.30 29.43 -29.41
N GLU A 497 11.78 30.62 -29.79
CA GLU A 497 13.16 30.85 -30.24
C GLU A 497 14.21 30.64 -29.13
N ASN A 498 13.77 30.63 -27.86
CA ASN A 498 14.68 30.55 -26.71
C ASN A 498 15.15 29.12 -26.41
N MET A 499 14.43 28.12 -26.87
CA MET A 499 14.79 26.73 -26.64
C MET A 499 14.38 25.85 -27.82
N THR A 500 15.40 25.38 -28.53
CA THR A 500 15.24 24.53 -29.71
C THR A 500 15.92 23.16 -29.50
N ARG A 501 15.49 22.17 -30.27
CA ARG A 501 16.12 20.85 -30.33
C ARG A 501 16.27 20.38 -31.77
N GLN A 502 17.33 19.62 -32.03
CA GLN A 502 17.42 18.86 -33.26
C GLN A 502 16.54 17.62 -33.21
N LEU A 503 15.90 17.30 -34.32
CA LEU A 503 15.22 16.04 -34.52
C LEU A 503 16.19 15.13 -35.30
N THR A 504 16.77 14.14 -34.62
CA THR A 504 17.78 13.24 -35.21
C THR A 504 17.18 11.87 -35.54
N GLY A 505 17.82 11.15 -36.49
CA GLY A 505 17.32 9.81 -36.88
C GLY A 505 16.10 9.86 -37.79
N LEU A 506 15.80 10.99 -38.38
CA LEU A 506 14.62 11.16 -39.24
C LEU A 506 14.87 10.55 -40.60
N ALA A 507 14.05 9.64 -41.05
CA ALA A 507 14.03 9.13 -42.42
C ALA A 507 13.49 10.17 -43.40
N ALA A 508 13.79 10.02 -44.68
CA ALA A 508 13.25 10.88 -45.73
C ALA A 508 11.74 10.83 -45.78
N GLY A 509 11.08 11.99 -45.80
CA GLY A 509 9.64 12.09 -45.97
C GLY A 509 9.19 11.63 -47.36
N THR A 510 7.97 11.05 -47.44
CA THR A 510 7.38 10.54 -48.69
C THR A 510 6.12 11.27 -49.10
N LYS A 511 5.45 11.96 -48.16
CA LYS A 511 4.23 12.72 -48.38
C LYS A 511 4.45 14.22 -48.12
N ASP A 512 3.62 15.05 -48.68
CA ASP A 512 3.72 16.51 -48.52
C ASP A 512 3.62 17.02 -47.08
N THR A 513 3.08 16.18 -46.19
CA THR A 513 2.95 16.47 -44.75
C THR A 513 4.05 15.87 -43.90
N ASP A 514 4.99 15.13 -44.48
CA ASP A 514 6.10 14.52 -43.75
C ASP A 514 7.23 15.57 -43.51
N ALA A 515 7.98 15.37 -42.43
CA ALA A 515 9.13 16.21 -42.16
C ALA A 515 10.26 15.91 -43.12
N VAL A 516 10.97 16.99 -43.54
CA VAL A 516 12.13 16.91 -44.43
C VAL A 516 13.40 16.73 -43.59
N ASN A 517 14.25 15.77 -43.95
CA ASN A 517 15.55 15.60 -43.33
C ASN A 517 16.65 16.39 -44.09
N VAL A 518 17.83 16.57 -43.48
CA VAL A 518 18.95 17.31 -44.04
C VAL A 518 19.46 16.69 -45.37
N ALA A 519 19.33 15.36 -45.52
CA ALA A 519 19.75 14.70 -46.77
C ALA A 519 18.83 15.09 -47.93
N GLN A 520 17.54 15.18 -47.72
CA GLN A 520 16.57 15.67 -48.72
C GLN A 520 16.86 17.12 -49.05
N LEU A 521 17.09 17.98 -48.03
CA LEU A 521 17.39 19.39 -48.25
C LEU A 521 18.69 19.59 -49.03
N LYS A 522 19.75 18.80 -48.75
CA LYS A 522 21.00 18.82 -49.51
C LYS A 522 20.84 18.43 -50.98
N ASN A 523 19.80 17.65 -51.30
CA ASN A 523 19.50 17.23 -52.65
C ASN A 523 18.56 18.22 -53.40
N VAL A 524 18.08 19.29 -52.72
CA VAL A 524 17.32 20.35 -53.36
C VAL A 524 18.33 21.36 -53.94
N GLY A 525 18.43 21.41 -55.24
CA GLY A 525 19.36 22.33 -55.91
C GLY A 525 19.07 22.47 -57.40
N VAL A 526 19.73 23.41 -58.04
CA VAL A 526 19.65 23.66 -59.48
C VAL A 526 20.94 23.19 -60.15
N ALA A 527 20.81 22.25 -61.03
CA ALA A 527 21.93 21.90 -61.94
C ALA A 527 21.91 22.84 -63.14
N VAL A 528 23.04 23.42 -63.48
CA VAL A 528 23.19 24.24 -64.68
C VAL A 528 23.97 23.38 -65.68
N THR A 529 23.33 23.05 -66.82
CA THR A 529 23.96 22.32 -67.93
C THR A 529 24.27 23.27 -69.05
N GLY A 530 25.51 23.27 -69.56
CA GLY A 530 25.92 24.01 -70.75
C GLY A 530 26.01 23.05 -71.98
N ASN A 531 26.31 23.61 -73.17
CA ASN A 531 26.53 22.83 -74.38
C ASN A 531 27.74 21.89 -74.27
N THR A 532 28.61 22.15 -73.33
CA THR A 532 29.80 21.36 -72.97
C THR A 532 29.98 21.44 -71.46
N GLY A 533 29.63 20.34 -70.77
CA GLY A 533 29.76 20.21 -69.30
C GLY A 533 28.50 20.57 -68.53
N SER A 534 28.41 20.05 -67.32
CA SER A 534 27.40 20.34 -66.33
C SER A 534 28.06 20.82 -65.03
N SER A 535 27.42 21.76 -64.33
CA SER A 535 27.84 22.15 -62.98
C SER A 535 27.30 21.15 -61.95
N ASP A 536 27.99 21.02 -60.82
CA ASP A 536 27.38 20.39 -59.63
C ASP A 536 26.15 21.18 -59.17
N PHE A 537 25.28 20.50 -58.42
CA PHE A 537 24.10 21.11 -57.82
C PHE A 537 24.46 22.34 -56.98
N LEU A 538 23.91 23.51 -57.35
CA LEU A 538 23.95 24.66 -56.46
C LEU A 538 22.91 24.43 -55.36
N THR A 539 23.40 23.96 -54.20
CA THR A 539 22.56 23.78 -53.01
C THR A 539 22.77 24.91 -52.02
N ASP A 540 21.74 25.21 -51.26
CA ASP A 540 21.75 26.00 -50.03
C ASP A 540 22.60 27.29 -50.05
N GLY A 541 22.05 28.34 -50.61
CA GLY A 541 22.66 29.68 -50.62
C GLY A 541 23.82 29.88 -51.62
N GLY A 542 24.12 28.89 -52.42
CA GLY A 542 25.05 29.00 -53.54
C GLY A 542 24.62 30.11 -54.51
N LYS A 543 25.49 31.03 -54.83
CA LYS A 543 25.22 32.09 -55.80
C LYS A 543 25.62 31.59 -57.21
N LEU A 544 24.66 31.54 -58.11
CA LEU A 544 24.97 31.40 -59.52
C LEU A 544 25.60 32.76 -60.03
N ASN A 545 26.91 32.81 -60.08
CA ASN A 545 27.62 33.96 -60.69
C ASN A 545 27.83 33.70 -62.14
N VAL A 546 26.98 34.28 -62.96
CA VAL A 546 27.19 34.32 -64.40
C VAL A 546 27.97 35.59 -64.72
N ARG A 547 29.21 35.40 -65.10
CA ARG A 547 30.10 36.51 -65.48
C ARG A 547 30.32 36.50 -66.98
N GLY A 548 30.22 37.66 -67.52
CA GLY A 548 30.67 37.87 -68.92
C GLY A 548 32.16 38.27 -68.94
N GLU A 549 32.94 37.66 -69.82
CA GLU A 549 34.30 38.02 -70.06
C GLU A 549 34.44 38.70 -71.43
N GLY A 550 35.36 39.64 -71.56
CA GLY A 550 35.62 40.37 -72.78
C GLY A 550 34.45 41.29 -73.18
N ARG A 551 33.78 40.92 -74.24
CA ARG A 551 32.64 41.70 -74.79
C ARG A 551 31.27 41.27 -74.31
N VAL A 552 31.21 40.27 -73.47
CA VAL A 552 29.97 39.83 -72.83
C VAL A 552 29.79 40.50 -71.48
N SER A 553 28.80 41.28 -71.32
CA SER A 553 28.39 41.79 -70.01
C SER A 553 27.09 41.08 -69.55
N VAL A 554 27.07 40.78 -68.33
CA VAL A 554 25.91 40.13 -67.70
C VAL A 554 25.31 41.13 -66.70
N ALA A 555 24.05 41.48 -66.89
CA ALA A 555 23.29 42.31 -65.96
C ALA A 555 22.22 41.46 -65.33
N ALA A 556 22.22 41.30 -64.02
CA ALA A 556 21.14 40.76 -63.27
C ALA A 556 20.25 41.92 -62.81
N SER A 557 18.99 41.82 -63.06
CA SER A 557 17.97 42.76 -62.56
C SER A 557 16.78 41.98 -61.94
N ASP A 558 16.26 42.50 -60.86
CA ASP A 558 15.01 42.12 -60.29
C ASP A 558 13.95 43.11 -60.83
N ASP A 559 12.94 42.62 -61.49
CA ASP A 559 11.88 43.47 -62.03
C ASP A 559 10.75 43.79 -61.05
N GLY A 560 10.93 43.36 -59.77
CA GLY A 560 9.92 43.51 -58.68
C GLY A 560 8.68 42.64 -58.85
N ALA A 561 8.63 41.80 -59.88
CA ALA A 561 7.50 40.99 -60.23
C ALA A 561 7.75 39.47 -60.20
N LYS A 562 8.59 39.00 -59.29
CA LYS A 562 8.92 37.57 -59.07
C LYS A 562 9.88 36.95 -60.11
N ASP A 563 10.30 37.65 -61.11
CA ASP A 563 11.24 37.14 -62.11
C ASP A 563 12.61 37.82 -62.02
N SER A 564 13.63 37.07 -61.64
CA SER A 564 15.01 37.56 -61.76
C SER A 564 15.47 37.41 -63.21
N LYS A 565 15.74 38.53 -63.85
CA LYS A 565 16.19 38.59 -65.24
C LYS A 565 17.71 38.65 -65.34
N LEU A 566 18.25 37.69 -66.05
CA LEU A 566 19.65 37.73 -66.41
C LEU A 566 19.75 38.14 -67.87
N THR A 567 20.27 39.34 -68.12
CA THR A 567 20.46 39.86 -69.47
C THR A 567 21.93 39.73 -69.85
N LEU A 568 22.24 38.93 -70.86
CA LEU A 568 23.52 38.85 -71.48
C LEU A 568 23.56 39.87 -72.62
N LYS A 569 24.44 40.81 -72.51
CA LYS A 569 24.74 41.78 -73.61
C LYS A 569 26.08 41.46 -74.20
N PHE A 570 26.07 41.33 -75.48
CA PHE A 570 27.31 41.19 -76.26
C PHE A 570 27.66 42.57 -76.81
N ASP A 571 28.90 43.05 -76.49
CA ASP A 571 29.43 44.31 -77.08
C ASP A 571 30.12 44.00 -78.42
N ASP A 572 29.44 44.35 -79.46
CA ASP A 572 29.86 44.11 -80.83
C ASP A 572 30.63 45.32 -81.42
N THR A 573 30.84 46.40 -80.64
CA THR A 573 31.44 47.67 -81.10
C THR A 573 32.97 47.57 -81.34
N ASN A 574 33.64 46.53 -80.88
CA ASN A 574 35.03 46.24 -81.17
C ASN A 574 35.28 44.71 -81.10
N LEU A 575 34.88 44.02 -82.17
CA LEU A 575 34.71 42.60 -82.14
C LEU A 575 35.95 41.82 -81.74
N VAL A 576 37.13 42.18 -82.02
CA VAL A 576 38.30 41.50 -81.55
C VAL A 576 39.49 42.47 -81.49
N LYS A 577 40.15 42.70 -80.35
CA LYS A 577 41.47 43.35 -80.27
C LYS A 577 42.46 42.34 -79.71
N ALA A 578 43.55 42.21 -80.39
CA ALA A 578 44.66 41.45 -79.86
C ALA A 578 45.23 42.13 -78.65
N GLY A 579 45.21 41.38 -77.50
CA GLY A 579 45.93 41.79 -76.29
C GLY A 579 47.36 41.23 -76.31
N ARG A 580 48.06 41.42 -75.17
CA ARG A 580 49.41 40.89 -74.97
C ARG A 580 49.36 39.36 -75.06
N ASN A 581 50.14 38.75 -75.91
CA ASN A 581 50.23 37.30 -76.16
C ASN A 581 49.03 36.67 -76.94
N VAL A 582 48.25 37.48 -77.62
CA VAL A 582 47.16 37.01 -78.45
C VAL A 582 47.33 37.65 -79.81
N THR A 583 47.26 36.86 -80.84
CA THR A 583 47.13 37.31 -82.21
C THR A 583 45.71 37.02 -82.70
N VAL A 584 45.14 37.98 -83.41
CA VAL A 584 43.82 37.81 -84.01
C VAL A 584 44.00 37.85 -85.52
N ASP A 585 43.77 36.72 -86.09
CA ASP A 585 43.69 36.55 -87.53
C ASP A 585 42.17 36.64 -87.93
N THR A 586 41.90 37.54 -88.86
CA THR A 586 40.57 37.79 -89.31
C THR A 586 40.41 37.23 -90.72
N SER A 587 39.45 36.34 -90.91
CA SER A 587 39.05 35.89 -92.26
C SER A 587 37.57 36.06 -92.47
N VAL A 588 37.18 36.54 -93.62
CA VAL A 588 35.74 36.68 -93.97
C VAL A 588 35.41 35.69 -95.08
N LYS A 589 34.55 34.77 -94.81
CA LYS A 589 34.03 33.81 -95.77
C LYS A 589 32.52 33.78 -95.71
N ASP A 590 31.83 33.89 -96.84
CA ASP A 590 30.39 33.86 -96.97
C ASP A 590 29.61 34.82 -96.03
N GLY A 591 30.16 36.07 -95.84
CA GLY A 591 29.54 37.10 -95.00
C GLY A 591 29.70 36.89 -93.49
N LYS A 592 30.40 35.86 -93.13
CA LYS A 592 30.71 35.57 -91.68
C LYS A 592 32.17 35.95 -91.43
N THR A 593 32.37 36.85 -90.51
CA THR A 593 33.75 37.18 -90.02
C THR A 593 34.13 36.10 -89.03
N THR A 594 35.24 35.41 -89.32
CA THR A 594 35.89 34.48 -88.43
C THR A 594 37.12 35.11 -87.88
N TYR A 595 37.21 35.23 -86.61
CA TYR A 595 38.36 35.67 -85.87
C TYR A 595 39.09 34.43 -85.31
N THR A 596 40.29 34.16 -85.74
CA THR A 596 41.13 33.14 -85.12
C THR A 596 41.99 33.81 -84.08
N ILE A 597 41.73 33.47 -82.86
CA ILE A 597 42.46 34.02 -81.74
C ILE A 597 43.50 32.96 -81.31
N ASN A 598 44.78 33.30 -81.45
CA ASN A 598 45.84 32.43 -81.01
C ASN A 598 46.34 32.98 -79.64
N ALA A 599 45.98 32.35 -78.57
CA ALA A 599 46.40 32.69 -77.21
C ALA A 599 47.47 31.72 -76.75
N ALA A 600 48.47 32.19 -76.06
CA ALA A 600 49.40 31.36 -75.32
C ALA A 600 48.67 30.70 -74.15
N ASP A 601 48.87 29.43 -74.05
CA ASP A 601 48.17 28.54 -73.02
C ASP A 601 48.44 29.07 -71.62
N THR A 602 47.45 29.73 -71.02
CA THR A 602 47.45 30.07 -69.59
C THR A 602 46.37 29.27 -68.90
N ALA A 603 46.77 28.28 -68.20
CA ALA A 603 45.85 27.48 -67.39
C ALA A 603 44.96 28.41 -66.53
N ALA A 604 43.67 28.20 -66.68
CA ALA A 604 42.70 28.90 -65.85
C ALA A 604 42.94 28.61 -64.34
N LYS A 605 43.14 29.69 -63.59
CA LYS A 605 43.32 29.62 -62.16
C LYS A 605 41.97 29.80 -61.51
N TYR A 606 41.57 28.82 -60.74
CA TYR A 606 40.37 28.92 -59.96
C TYR A 606 40.73 29.11 -58.47
N ASP A 607 40.37 30.25 -57.94
CA ASP A 607 40.57 30.56 -56.53
C ASP A 607 39.29 30.32 -55.77
N PHE A 608 39.34 29.71 -54.59
CA PHE A 608 38.19 29.54 -53.71
C PHE A 608 38.47 30.06 -52.28
N LEU A 609 37.46 30.49 -51.59
CA LEU A 609 37.55 31.00 -50.23
C LEU A 609 37.34 29.88 -49.20
N THR A 610 38.20 29.83 -48.22
CA THR A 610 38.03 28.99 -47.02
C THR A 610 37.88 29.87 -45.79
N ASN A 611 37.06 29.47 -44.89
CA ASN A 611 36.89 30.10 -43.58
C ASN A 611 36.58 29.06 -42.53
N ALA A 612 36.96 29.31 -41.29
CA ALA A 612 36.60 28.47 -40.17
C ALA A 612 35.42 29.08 -39.42
N THR A 613 34.39 28.29 -39.18
CA THR A 613 33.23 28.66 -38.37
C THR A 613 32.95 27.59 -37.31
N ALA A 614 32.53 28.00 -36.14
CA ALA A 614 32.11 27.09 -35.08
C ALA A 614 30.59 27.09 -34.98
N ASN A 615 29.99 25.91 -35.07
CA ASN A 615 28.56 25.69 -34.77
C ASN A 615 28.44 24.91 -33.47
N GLY A 616 28.34 25.65 -32.36
CA GLY A 616 28.34 25.06 -31.01
C GLY A 616 29.70 24.66 -30.45
N GLY A 617 30.76 24.75 -31.24
CA GLY A 617 32.14 24.54 -30.81
C GLY A 617 32.95 25.84 -30.65
N LYS A 618 34.24 25.74 -30.57
CA LYS A 618 35.14 26.89 -30.48
C LYS A 618 36.12 26.87 -31.68
N VAL A 619 36.26 27.99 -32.36
CA VAL A 619 37.36 28.19 -33.30
C VAL A 619 38.58 28.61 -32.49
N ASP A 620 39.63 27.83 -32.55
CA ASP A 620 40.90 28.17 -31.91
C ASP A 620 41.73 29.04 -32.90
N GLY A 621 42.04 30.26 -32.47
CA GLY A 621 42.66 31.27 -33.29
C GLY A 621 41.66 32.24 -33.94
N THR A 622 42.12 33.05 -34.86
CA THR A 622 41.31 34.05 -35.55
C THR A 622 40.78 33.49 -36.88
N ALA A 623 39.49 33.23 -36.96
CA ALA A 623 38.85 32.84 -38.22
C ALA A 623 38.90 34.02 -39.21
N LYS A 624 39.56 33.87 -40.34
CA LYS A 624 39.59 34.84 -41.43
C LYS A 624 39.32 34.09 -42.72
N PRO A 625 38.53 34.67 -43.61
CA PRO A 625 38.45 34.17 -44.98
C PRO A 625 39.79 34.20 -45.63
N ALA A 626 40.20 33.14 -46.26
CA ALA A 626 41.46 33.08 -47.02
C ALA A 626 41.16 32.50 -48.40
N THR A 627 41.78 33.19 -49.40
CA THR A 627 41.68 32.71 -50.78
C THR A 627 42.72 31.63 -50.99
N VAL A 628 42.29 30.49 -51.45
CA VAL A 628 43.14 29.38 -51.89
C VAL A 628 43.29 29.45 -53.36
N GLN A 629 44.55 29.72 -53.79
CA GLN A 629 44.89 29.86 -55.20
C GLN A 629 45.03 28.46 -55.86
N SER A 630 44.70 28.39 -57.13
CA SER A 630 44.87 27.15 -57.93
C SER A 630 46.29 26.60 -57.82
N GLY A 631 46.43 25.34 -57.51
CA GLY A 631 47.72 24.66 -57.32
C GLY A 631 48.27 24.69 -55.88
N THR A 632 47.55 25.29 -54.93
CA THR A 632 47.92 25.22 -53.52
C THR A 632 47.26 24.06 -52.83
N THR A 633 47.89 23.54 -51.81
CA THR A 633 47.36 22.40 -51.03
C THR A 633 46.61 22.91 -49.81
N VAL A 634 45.38 22.46 -49.60
CA VAL A 634 44.63 22.67 -48.36
C VAL A 634 44.74 21.40 -47.51
N ASN A 635 45.30 21.57 -46.32
CA ASN A 635 45.44 20.45 -45.38
C ASN A 635 44.28 20.41 -44.37
N TYR A 636 43.51 19.35 -44.42
CA TYR A 636 42.49 19.05 -43.39
C TYR A 636 43.13 18.15 -42.33
N ALA A 637 43.44 18.71 -41.19
CA ALA A 637 44.10 18.00 -40.11
C ALA A 637 43.14 17.66 -38.99
N ALA A 638 43.33 16.50 -38.41
CA ALA A 638 42.64 16.14 -37.18
C ALA A 638 43.36 16.70 -35.97
N GLY A 639 42.64 17.36 -35.09
CA GLY A 639 43.14 17.77 -33.80
C GLY A 639 43.40 16.58 -32.86
N LYS A 640 43.88 16.88 -31.67
CA LYS A 640 44.13 15.88 -30.62
C LYS A 640 42.87 15.04 -30.37
N ASN A 641 43.02 13.75 -30.27
CA ASN A 641 41.92 12.79 -30.07
C ASN A 641 40.96 12.60 -31.26
N LEU A 642 41.25 13.17 -32.38
CA LEU A 642 40.48 12.96 -33.59
C LEU A 642 41.36 12.30 -34.68
N THR A 643 40.75 11.47 -35.48
CA THR A 643 41.30 10.93 -36.71
C THR A 643 40.54 11.51 -37.88
N VAL A 644 41.25 11.98 -38.89
CA VAL A 644 40.65 12.36 -40.17
C VAL A 644 40.96 11.29 -41.21
N LYS A 645 39.93 10.82 -41.87
CA LYS A 645 40.05 9.92 -43.05
C LYS A 645 39.64 10.73 -44.27
N GLN A 646 40.49 10.70 -45.29
CA GLN A 646 40.17 11.25 -46.60
C GLN A 646 39.79 10.10 -47.53
N ASP A 647 38.64 10.15 -48.11
CA ASP A 647 38.18 9.27 -49.15
C ASP A 647 38.09 10.07 -50.45
N ILE A 648 38.82 9.63 -51.46
CA ILE A 648 38.87 10.28 -52.77
C ILE A 648 38.19 9.39 -53.82
N GLU A 649 37.09 9.88 -54.35
CA GLU A 649 36.44 9.25 -55.47
C GLU A 649 36.82 9.93 -56.79
N THR A 650 37.83 9.39 -57.41
CA THR A 650 38.46 10.00 -58.61
C THR A 650 37.49 10.06 -59.80
N SER A 651 36.48 9.21 -59.87
CA SER A 651 35.47 9.21 -60.93
C SER A 651 34.50 10.40 -60.87
N LEU A 652 34.27 10.93 -59.68
CA LEU A 652 33.35 12.03 -59.44
C LEU A 652 34.03 13.33 -59.04
N GLY A 653 35.34 13.36 -58.88
CA GLY A 653 36.11 14.50 -58.42
C GLY A 653 35.80 14.88 -56.97
N GLN A 654 35.22 13.98 -56.22
CA GLN A 654 34.74 14.27 -54.87
C GLN A 654 35.73 13.77 -53.83
N GLN A 655 35.92 14.59 -52.80
CA GLN A 655 36.75 14.25 -51.64
C GLN A 655 35.92 14.40 -50.40
N THR A 656 35.88 13.34 -49.62
CA THR A 656 35.19 13.32 -48.33
C THR A 656 36.21 13.19 -47.20
N TYR A 657 36.12 14.13 -46.25
CA TYR A 657 36.92 14.09 -45.04
C TYR A 657 36.03 13.71 -43.87
N THR A 658 36.25 12.52 -43.29
CA THR A 658 35.53 12.03 -42.15
C THR A 658 36.37 12.21 -40.89
N TYR A 659 35.86 12.94 -39.93
CA TYR A 659 36.47 13.09 -38.61
C TYR A 659 35.80 12.13 -37.63
N SER A 660 36.59 11.31 -36.94
CA SER A 660 36.14 10.41 -35.91
C SER A 660 36.94 10.57 -34.63
N LEU A 661 36.32 10.32 -33.51
CA LEU A 661 37.04 10.27 -32.24
C LEU A 661 37.98 9.05 -32.23
N ASN A 662 39.19 9.26 -31.72
CA ASN A 662 40.12 8.16 -31.49
C ASN A 662 39.59 7.21 -30.41
N LYS A 663 39.90 5.92 -30.55
CA LYS A 663 39.50 4.92 -29.59
C LYS A 663 40.00 5.20 -28.17
N ASP A 664 41.21 5.71 -28.07
CA ASP A 664 41.87 6.11 -26.83
C ASP A 664 42.03 7.64 -26.78
N LEU A 665 41.23 8.31 -26.00
CA LEU A 665 41.28 9.75 -25.83
C LEU A 665 42.34 10.14 -24.78
N LYS A 666 43.29 10.96 -25.11
CA LYS A 666 44.38 11.42 -24.22
C LYS A 666 44.18 12.87 -23.79
N GLU A 667 44.52 13.14 -22.51
CA GLU A 667 44.48 14.49 -21.91
C GLU A 667 43.11 15.17 -21.99
N ILE A 668 42.04 14.40 -21.71
CA ILE A 668 40.69 14.94 -21.51
C ILE A 668 40.59 15.39 -20.06
N THR A 669 40.36 16.67 -19.81
CA THR A 669 40.23 17.25 -18.46
C THR A 669 38.80 17.05 -17.88
N SER A 670 37.81 16.98 -18.71
CA SER A 670 36.44 16.69 -18.28
C SER A 670 35.55 16.28 -19.45
N ILE A 671 34.59 15.38 -19.19
CA ILE A 671 33.47 15.10 -20.08
C ILE A 671 32.22 15.48 -19.28
N THR A 672 31.55 16.55 -19.67
CA THR A 672 30.33 17.01 -19.07
C THR A 672 29.13 16.63 -19.94
N ASN A 673 28.17 15.96 -19.33
CA ASN A 673 26.86 15.80 -19.91
C ASN A 673 25.96 16.93 -19.39
N ASN A 674 25.30 17.68 -20.25
CA ASN A 674 24.37 18.75 -19.86
C ASN A 674 23.20 18.17 -19.07
N GLY A 675 23.33 18.11 -17.71
CA GLY A 675 22.31 17.59 -16.79
C GLY A 675 22.62 16.26 -16.11
N GLY A 676 23.82 15.68 -16.28
CA GLY A 676 24.27 14.46 -15.61
C GLY A 676 25.58 14.61 -14.84
N PRO A 677 25.98 13.62 -14.05
CA PRO A 677 27.24 13.68 -13.31
C PRO A 677 28.45 13.73 -14.25
N THR A 678 29.43 14.52 -13.87
CA THR A 678 30.74 14.63 -14.54
C THR A 678 31.54 13.35 -14.32
N MET A 679 32.07 12.73 -15.37
CA MET A 679 33.06 11.66 -15.28
C MET A 679 34.47 12.22 -15.23
#